data_cdc18a7396d041233b9194579e5bfc9d
#
_entry.id   cdc18a7396d041233b9194579e5bfc9d
#
_cell.length_a   1.000
_cell.length_b   1.000
_cell.length_c   1.000
_cell.angle_alpha   90.00
_cell.angle_beta   90.00
_cell.angle_gamma   90.00
#
_symmetry.space_group_name_H-M   'P 1'
#
loop_
_entity.id
_entity.type
_entity.pdbx_description
1 polymer ?
#
loop_
_entity_poly.entity_id
_entity_poly.type
_entity_poly.pdbx_seq_one_letter_code
_entity_poly.pdbx_strand_id
1 'polypeptide(L)'
;LANEVRSTASGIGSLHWICFALLVALLPVLASAQELELRLPAAATDASTPVVLRDLAERVLPVYQESDRERYLANLAALQFVSGGFAAAYATRQDLRQWRHSSHGTWPTDRSVVYDIYAHARAIEAEGRLDFAAALAQSFQEVVPSLSDPDAYEITWNFEAPAPESLEALQSQFDRLRPKGSVTLPEAVDLIWAYFSFTAYQQLHPLVDTLVAADDGRRYTTDSDVLIPTPDGAIISAVVVRPRNAAKALPTLLEFTIYVYPGNDAMECAAHGYVGIIAYARGKNRSPDKAVPFEHDGDDARAVINWIARQPWSDGRVGMYGEDYSAFSQWAAAKRLPPALKAIATSAATAPGINLTRQGGIPLNAAYRWARFVTDNKTLDEEIYREDAHWRWLDQRWYTSGEPYWDLAQIYGTPNANFRRWLGHPSYDGYWQKMIPYRDDFAHINIPVLTTTGYYDSNEAGALYYLTEHYRYNSGADQTLLIGPYDEVAIERGPLKVLQGYQVDSAAVIDLRELRYQWFDSIFKGGARPALLQDRINYEVMGANAWEHAPSLAAMANGSLRFYLDSGPSIDSNRLVAKMRSNLAFARQTVNFADRSDAGWSPTSDLISKNVPLHNQLTFVSEPLAQPTEINGLFSGLLDFTVNKMDMDITIALYERLASGDYIRLFDPPYTFRASYAQDRSHRHLLKAGERQQLGFRSDRLTSRRLQAGSQLVMVLGINKRADQQINYGTGADVSDESIADATSALKIRWYGSSYLDIPVRR
;
A
#
# COMPACT_ATOMS: atom_id res chain seq x y z
N LEU A 1 -19.45 54.14 20.07
CA LEU A 1 -20.27 55.32 20.29
C LEU A 1 -21.69 54.97 19.80
N ALA A 2 -22.58 54.47 20.65
CA ALA A 2 -23.51 55.20 21.50
C ALA A 2 -24.56 55.94 20.66
N ASN A 3 -25.79 55.76 20.75
CA ASN A 3 -26.83 55.63 21.74
C ASN A 3 -28.21 55.57 21.02
N GLU A 4 -29.07 54.69 21.53
CA GLU A 4 -30.41 54.98 22.04
C GLU A 4 -31.27 56.08 21.38
N VAL A 5 -32.52 55.71 21.03
CA VAL A 5 -33.72 56.24 21.70
C VAL A 5 -34.97 55.41 21.34
N ARG A 6 -35.75 55.10 22.36
CA ARG A 6 -37.07 54.49 22.44
C ARG A 6 -38.18 55.33 21.78
N SER A 7 -39.29 54.77 21.31
CA SER A 7 -40.58 54.80 22.00
C SER A 7 -41.76 54.38 21.11
N THR A 8 -42.51 53.43 21.60
CA THR A 8 -43.97 53.28 21.72
C THR A 8 -44.92 53.62 20.54
N ALA A 9 -45.69 52.70 20.12
CA ALA A 9 -47.10 52.53 20.41
C ALA A 9 -47.88 51.73 19.37
N SER A 10 -48.46 50.69 19.85
CA SER A 10 -49.83 50.16 19.65
C SER A 10 -50.43 49.92 18.28
N GLY A 11 -50.68 48.63 18.00
CA GLY A 11 -52.08 48.22 17.94
C GLY A 11 -52.64 47.81 16.58
N ILE A 12 -53.04 46.55 16.51
CA ILE A 12 -54.05 45.99 15.63
C ILE A 12 -53.66 45.66 14.19
N GLY A 13 -53.53 44.33 13.92
CA GLY A 13 -53.39 43.81 12.53
C GLY A 13 -52.78 42.41 12.41
N SER A 14 -53.02 41.58 13.43
CA SER A 14 -52.58 40.15 13.35
C SER A 14 -53.83 39.30 12.98
N LEU A 15 -53.91 38.84 11.73
CA LEU A 15 -54.53 37.51 11.40
C LEU A 15 -54.43 37.06 9.97
N HIS A 16 -53.58 37.66 9.12
CA HIS A 16 -53.50 37.24 7.71
C HIS A 16 -52.11 36.82 7.24
N TRP A 17 -51.09 36.72 8.09
CA TRP A 17 -49.72 36.34 7.73
C TRP A 17 -49.30 34.95 8.21
N ILE A 18 -50.13 34.22 8.95
CA ILE A 18 -49.81 32.90 9.49
C ILE A 18 -50.12 31.76 8.48
N CYS A 19 -50.98 32.00 7.49
CA CYS A 19 -51.30 30.99 6.47
C CYS A 19 -50.34 30.98 5.27
N PHE A 20 -49.51 32.01 5.07
CA PHE A 20 -48.55 32.02 3.95
C PHE A 20 -47.14 31.54 4.33
N ALA A 21 -46.79 31.58 5.61
CA ALA A 21 -45.51 31.07 6.11
C ALA A 21 -45.49 29.54 6.34
N LEU A 22 -46.66 28.88 6.38
CA LEU A 22 -46.79 27.42 6.52
C LEU A 22 -46.89 26.67 5.17
N LEU A 23 -47.04 27.41 4.06
CA LEU A 23 -47.05 26.81 2.71
C LEU A 23 -45.70 26.89 1.98
N VAL A 24 -44.71 27.61 2.50
CA VAL A 24 -43.33 27.69 1.96
C VAL A 24 -42.33 26.80 2.72
N ALA A 25 -42.71 26.30 3.91
CA ALA A 25 -41.85 25.40 4.71
C ALA A 25 -42.10 23.90 4.48
N LEU A 26 -42.93 23.52 3.51
CA LEU A 26 -43.25 22.10 3.18
C LEU A 26 -42.89 21.70 1.74
N LEU A 27 -41.98 22.45 1.09
CA LEU A 27 -41.55 22.15 -0.28
C LEU A 27 -40.08 21.77 -0.46
N PRO A 28 -39.32 21.20 0.51
CA PRO A 28 -38.13 20.46 0.17
C PRO A 28 -38.12 19.02 0.72
N VAL A 29 -39.22 18.27 0.61
CA VAL A 29 -39.19 16.82 1.01
C VAL A 29 -39.92 15.93 0.01
N LEU A 30 -40.14 16.39 -1.20
CA LEU A 30 -40.61 15.54 -2.30
C LEU A 30 -39.80 15.79 -3.59
N ALA A 31 -38.47 15.84 -3.50
CA ALA A 31 -37.65 15.25 -4.55
C ALA A 31 -37.70 13.74 -4.34
N SER A 32 -38.84 13.11 -4.57
CA SER A 32 -38.95 11.69 -4.74
C SER A 32 -37.94 11.35 -5.85
N ALA A 33 -36.99 10.48 -5.56
CA ALA A 33 -36.02 9.98 -6.53
C ALA A 33 -36.81 9.53 -7.76
N GLN A 34 -36.71 10.30 -8.85
CA GLN A 34 -37.40 9.98 -10.10
C GLN A 34 -36.78 8.67 -10.59
N GLU A 35 -37.48 7.56 -10.39
CA GLU A 35 -37.03 6.27 -10.92
C GLU A 35 -37.27 6.26 -12.42
N LEU A 36 -36.21 5.90 -13.15
CA LEU A 36 -36.25 5.74 -14.59
C LEU A 36 -36.41 4.25 -14.91
N GLU A 37 -37.48 3.89 -15.62
CA GLU A 37 -37.66 2.52 -16.09
C GLU A 37 -36.49 2.14 -16.98
N LEU A 38 -35.87 0.98 -16.71
CA LEU A 38 -34.71 0.47 -17.44
C LEU A 38 -34.75 -1.03 -17.56
N ARG A 39 -34.66 -1.55 -18.78
CA ARG A 39 -34.57 -2.97 -19.09
C ARG A 39 -33.21 -3.27 -19.68
N LEU A 40 -32.30 -3.72 -18.82
CA LEU A 40 -30.97 -4.12 -19.23
C LEU A 40 -30.95 -5.54 -19.83
N PRO A 41 -30.18 -5.79 -20.90
CA PRO A 41 -29.92 -7.13 -21.41
C PRO A 41 -29.11 -7.96 -20.38
N ALA A 42 -29.00 -9.27 -20.64
CA ALA A 42 -28.31 -10.18 -19.72
C ALA A 42 -26.79 -9.90 -19.63
N ALA A 43 -26.19 -9.55 -20.75
CA ALA A 43 -24.77 -9.27 -20.86
C ALA A 43 -24.52 -7.80 -21.24
N ALA A 44 -23.53 -7.19 -20.64
CA ALA A 44 -23.10 -5.84 -20.97
C ALA A 44 -22.59 -5.71 -22.42
N THR A 45 -22.14 -6.81 -23.00
CA THR A 45 -21.69 -6.91 -24.42
C THR A 45 -22.79 -7.24 -25.42
N ASP A 46 -24.06 -7.33 -24.97
CA ASP A 46 -25.19 -7.57 -25.87
C ASP A 46 -25.30 -6.46 -26.93
N ALA A 47 -25.69 -6.86 -28.17
CA ALA A 47 -25.80 -5.92 -29.29
C ALA A 47 -26.86 -4.81 -29.08
N SER A 48 -27.81 -5.00 -28.18
CA SER A 48 -28.80 -3.99 -27.80
C SER A 48 -28.32 -2.99 -26.77
N THR A 49 -27.23 -3.27 -26.03
CA THR A 49 -26.70 -2.42 -24.98
C THR A 49 -26.45 -0.96 -25.41
N PRO A 50 -25.82 -0.68 -26.57
CA PRO A 50 -25.59 0.70 -27.02
C PRO A 50 -26.88 1.49 -27.22
N VAL A 51 -27.94 0.83 -27.69
CA VAL A 51 -29.24 1.48 -27.94
C VAL A 51 -29.95 1.78 -26.62
N VAL A 52 -29.95 0.79 -25.68
CA VAL A 52 -30.58 0.94 -24.36
C VAL A 52 -29.90 2.05 -23.56
N LEU A 53 -28.57 2.12 -23.56
CA LEU A 53 -27.83 3.12 -22.79
C LEU A 53 -27.85 4.50 -23.43
N ARG A 54 -27.99 4.58 -24.77
CA ARG A 54 -28.23 5.85 -25.46
C ARG A 54 -29.60 6.43 -25.04
N ASP A 55 -30.67 5.64 -25.10
CA ASP A 55 -32.01 6.05 -24.65
C ASP A 55 -31.98 6.51 -23.19
N LEU A 56 -31.28 5.78 -22.32
CA LEU A 56 -31.11 6.19 -20.92
C LEU A 56 -30.40 7.55 -20.82
N ALA A 57 -29.28 7.75 -21.53
CA ALA A 57 -28.52 8.99 -21.52
C ALA A 57 -29.34 10.18 -22.01
N GLU A 58 -30.14 9.99 -23.09
CA GLU A 58 -31.04 11.03 -23.65
C GLU A 58 -32.13 11.43 -22.64
N ARG A 59 -32.62 10.51 -21.80
CA ARG A 59 -33.61 10.80 -20.73
C ARG A 59 -32.97 11.46 -19.52
N VAL A 60 -31.72 11.13 -19.17
CA VAL A 60 -30.99 11.67 -18.01
C VAL A 60 -30.46 13.06 -18.31
N LEU A 61 -29.95 13.33 -19.51
CA LEU A 61 -29.26 14.56 -19.88
C LEU A 61 -30.04 15.84 -19.54
N PRO A 62 -31.35 16.00 -19.85
CA PRO A 62 -32.10 17.23 -19.57
C PRO A 62 -32.38 17.48 -18.09
N VAL A 63 -32.30 16.47 -17.23
CA VAL A 63 -32.64 16.55 -15.81
C VAL A 63 -31.41 16.43 -14.90
N TYR A 64 -30.23 16.20 -15.47
CA TYR A 64 -29.00 16.03 -14.71
C TYR A 64 -28.55 17.33 -14.04
N GLN A 65 -28.34 17.25 -12.73
CA GLN A 65 -27.84 18.36 -11.90
C GLN A 65 -26.84 17.79 -10.88
N GLU A 66 -25.75 18.51 -10.66
CA GLU A 66 -24.72 18.19 -9.68
C GLU A 66 -24.16 19.52 -9.16
N SER A 67 -23.98 19.62 -7.86
CA SER A 67 -23.45 20.82 -7.20
C SER A 67 -21.92 20.91 -7.30
N ASP A 68 -21.23 19.79 -7.32
CA ASP A 68 -19.80 19.72 -7.56
C ASP A 68 -19.49 19.96 -9.03
N ARG A 69 -18.73 21.01 -9.32
CA ARG A 69 -18.46 21.45 -10.69
C ARG A 69 -17.64 20.41 -11.47
N GLU A 70 -16.70 19.77 -10.83
CA GLU A 70 -15.87 18.75 -11.47
C GLU A 70 -16.70 17.53 -11.87
N ARG A 71 -17.45 16.99 -10.91
CA ARG A 71 -18.37 15.88 -11.15
C ARG A 71 -19.43 16.22 -12.18
N TYR A 72 -19.97 17.46 -12.11
CA TYR A 72 -20.93 17.92 -13.10
C TYR A 72 -20.38 17.83 -14.52
N LEU A 73 -19.22 18.42 -14.79
CA LEU A 73 -18.62 18.42 -16.13
C LEU A 73 -18.22 17.02 -16.59
N ALA A 74 -17.64 16.20 -15.69
CA ALA A 74 -17.24 14.84 -16.01
C ALA A 74 -18.45 13.99 -16.44
N ASN A 75 -19.51 13.99 -15.64
CA ASN A 75 -20.71 13.22 -15.90
C ASN A 75 -21.51 13.77 -17.09
N LEU A 76 -21.57 15.09 -17.25
CA LEU A 76 -22.21 15.73 -18.41
C LEU A 76 -21.56 15.28 -19.71
N ALA A 77 -20.22 15.25 -19.76
CA ALA A 77 -19.50 14.79 -20.95
C ALA A 77 -19.81 13.32 -21.27
N ALA A 78 -19.87 12.44 -20.27
CA ALA A 78 -20.24 11.03 -20.47
C ALA A 78 -21.69 10.89 -20.99
N LEU A 79 -22.63 11.62 -20.41
CA LEU A 79 -24.04 11.66 -20.85
C LEU A 79 -24.16 12.13 -22.30
N GLN A 80 -23.51 13.25 -22.67
CA GLN A 80 -23.47 13.78 -24.02
C GLN A 80 -22.85 12.78 -25.01
N PHE A 81 -21.76 12.13 -24.59
CA PHE A 81 -21.08 11.13 -25.43
C PHE A 81 -21.99 9.92 -25.71
N VAL A 82 -22.57 9.31 -24.68
CA VAL A 82 -23.40 8.11 -24.83
C VAL A 82 -24.70 8.42 -25.57
N SER A 83 -25.26 9.64 -25.46
CA SER A 83 -26.39 10.10 -26.26
C SER A 83 -26.01 10.37 -27.73
N GLY A 84 -24.73 10.30 -28.11
CA GLY A 84 -24.25 10.54 -29.48
C GLY A 84 -23.82 11.97 -29.77
N GLY A 85 -23.83 12.85 -28.78
CA GLY A 85 -23.42 14.24 -28.91
C GLY A 85 -21.89 14.41 -28.77
N PHE A 86 -21.10 13.77 -29.63
CA PHE A 86 -19.62 13.68 -29.47
C PHE A 86 -18.92 15.03 -29.45
N ALA A 87 -19.30 15.98 -30.31
CA ALA A 87 -18.73 17.32 -30.32
C ALA A 87 -19.02 18.09 -29.04
N ALA A 88 -20.25 17.99 -28.50
CA ALA A 88 -20.60 18.58 -27.22
C ALA A 88 -19.85 17.93 -26.05
N ALA A 89 -19.72 16.61 -26.06
CA ALA A 89 -18.94 15.88 -25.07
C ALA A 89 -17.47 16.34 -25.06
N TYR A 90 -16.83 16.47 -26.22
CA TYR A 90 -15.47 16.99 -26.33
C TYR A 90 -15.34 18.42 -25.81
N ALA A 91 -16.27 19.33 -26.17
CA ALA A 91 -16.26 20.70 -25.64
C ALA A 91 -16.38 20.73 -24.12
N THR A 92 -17.29 19.93 -23.56
CA THR A 92 -17.46 19.80 -22.08
C THR A 92 -16.20 19.23 -21.42
N ARG A 93 -15.49 18.31 -22.07
CA ARG A 93 -14.21 17.79 -21.61
C ARG A 93 -13.11 18.86 -21.60
N GLN A 94 -13.09 19.74 -22.60
CA GLN A 94 -12.17 20.90 -22.63
C GLN A 94 -12.45 21.86 -21.45
N ASP A 95 -13.74 22.13 -21.16
CA ASP A 95 -14.15 22.96 -20.02
C ASP A 95 -13.69 22.31 -18.69
N LEU A 96 -13.80 20.99 -18.56
CA LEU A 96 -13.35 20.25 -17.38
C LEU A 96 -11.84 20.38 -17.18
N ARG A 97 -11.05 20.21 -18.26
CA ARG A 97 -9.58 20.36 -18.21
C ARG A 97 -9.20 21.78 -17.79
N GLN A 98 -9.83 22.79 -18.39
CA GLN A 98 -9.57 24.19 -18.05
C GLN A 98 -9.92 24.49 -16.60
N TRP A 99 -11.05 23.96 -16.12
CA TRP A 99 -11.47 24.13 -14.74
C TRP A 99 -10.48 23.47 -13.75
N ARG A 100 -10.04 22.25 -14.01
CA ARG A 100 -9.03 21.55 -13.22
C ARG A 100 -7.72 22.33 -13.15
N HIS A 101 -7.23 22.78 -14.27
CA HIS A 101 -6.00 23.57 -14.33
C HIS A 101 -6.10 24.87 -13.51
N SER A 102 -7.25 25.55 -13.55
CA SER A 102 -7.46 26.80 -12.80
C SER A 102 -7.68 26.58 -11.30
N SER A 103 -8.25 25.44 -10.89
CA SER A 103 -8.66 25.17 -9.50
C SER A 103 -7.60 24.46 -8.67
N HIS A 104 -6.79 23.60 -9.29
CA HIS A 104 -5.81 22.75 -8.62
C HIS A 104 -4.35 23.09 -8.97
N GLY A 105 -4.13 24.11 -9.82
CA GLY A 105 -2.79 24.45 -10.30
C GLY A 105 -2.24 23.37 -11.26
N THR A 106 -0.95 23.05 -11.11
CA THR A 106 -0.28 22.01 -11.91
C THR A 106 -0.47 20.58 -11.36
N TRP A 107 -1.37 20.39 -10.40
CA TRP A 107 -1.66 19.11 -9.74
C TRP A 107 -3.13 18.77 -9.68
N PRO A 108 -3.47 17.50 -9.83
CA PRO A 108 -2.74 16.32 -10.27
C PRO A 108 -2.76 16.20 -11.81
N THR A 109 -1.81 15.45 -12.38
CA THR A 109 -1.81 15.01 -13.76
C THR A 109 -3.19 14.52 -14.19
N ASP A 110 -3.76 15.12 -15.23
CA ASP A 110 -5.14 14.82 -15.62
C ASP A 110 -5.22 13.49 -16.38
N ARG A 111 -5.26 12.39 -15.63
CA ARG A 111 -5.42 11.02 -16.17
C ARG A 111 -6.63 10.86 -17.07
N SER A 112 -7.56 11.80 -17.05
CA SER A 112 -8.78 11.74 -17.85
C SER A 112 -8.62 12.22 -19.30
N VAL A 113 -7.43 12.66 -19.71
CA VAL A 113 -7.13 13.07 -21.10
C VAL A 113 -7.38 11.95 -22.12
N VAL A 114 -7.28 10.69 -21.71
CA VAL A 114 -7.70 9.53 -22.50
C VAL A 114 -9.13 9.70 -23.05
N TYR A 115 -10.04 10.16 -22.20
CA TYR A 115 -11.43 10.41 -22.60
C TYR A 115 -11.59 11.65 -23.50
N ASP A 116 -10.68 12.63 -23.40
CA ASP A 116 -10.66 13.79 -24.31
C ASP A 116 -10.26 13.35 -25.71
N ILE A 117 -9.19 12.54 -25.82
CA ILE A 117 -8.72 11.96 -27.08
C ILE A 117 -9.83 11.13 -27.72
N TYR A 118 -10.51 10.29 -26.91
CA TYR A 118 -11.59 9.45 -27.39
C TYR A 118 -12.81 10.26 -27.88
N ALA A 119 -13.27 11.23 -27.10
CA ALA A 119 -14.40 12.07 -27.45
C ALA A 119 -14.11 12.90 -28.71
N HIS A 120 -12.87 13.41 -28.85
CA HIS A 120 -12.43 14.15 -30.01
C HIS A 120 -12.37 13.27 -31.27
N ALA A 121 -11.79 12.06 -31.16
CA ALA A 121 -11.73 11.10 -32.26
C ALA A 121 -13.15 10.76 -32.78
N ARG A 122 -14.10 10.53 -31.86
CA ARG A 122 -15.50 10.25 -32.24
C ARG A 122 -16.19 11.48 -32.87
N ALA A 123 -15.84 12.69 -32.44
CA ALA A 123 -16.35 13.90 -33.06
C ALA A 123 -15.83 14.07 -34.51
N ILE A 124 -14.52 13.82 -34.72
CA ILE A 124 -13.90 13.86 -36.07
C ILE A 124 -14.52 12.79 -37.00
N GLU A 125 -14.68 11.55 -36.47
CA GLU A 125 -15.30 10.48 -37.25
C GLU A 125 -16.74 10.82 -37.66
N ALA A 126 -17.51 11.44 -36.75
CA ALA A 126 -18.88 11.84 -37.04
C ALA A 126 -19.03 12.90 -38.14
N GLU A 127 -17.97 13.60 -38.51
CA GLU A 127 -17.93 14.46 -39.71
C GLU A 127 -17.94 13.66 -41.01
N GLY A 128 -17.71 12.34 -40.96
CA GLY A 128 -17.83 11.43 -42.09
C GLY A 128 -16.67 11.45 -43.09
N ARG A 129 -15.52 12.10 -42.76
CA ARG A 129 -14.34 12.19 -43.60
C ARG A 129 -13.28 11.13 -43.35
N LEU A 130 -13.20 10.65 -42.11
CA LEU A 130 -12.23 9.68 -41.64
C LEU A 130 -12.96 8.52 -40.95
N ASP A 131 -12.38 7.33 -41.01
CA ASP A 131 -12.75 6.24 -40.12
C ASP A 131 -12.21 6.49 -38.71
N PHE A 132 -12.65 5.66 -37.74
CA PHE A 132 -12.27 5.86 -36.34
C PHE A 132 -10.74 5.79 -36.14
N ALA A 133 -10.03 4.87 -36.80
CA ALA A 133 -8.58 4.73 -36.61
C ALA A 133 -7.82 5.98 -37.07
N ALA A 134 -8.18 6.53 -38.24
CA ALA A 134 -7.59 7.77 -38.77
C ALA A 134 -8.00 9.00 -37.93
N ALA A 135 -9.25 9.04 -37.46
CA ALA A 135 -9.73 10.10 -36.55
C ALA A 135 -9.03 10.05 -35.19
N LEU A 136 -8.76 8.85 -34.66
CA LEU A 136 -7.99 8.68 -33.45
C LEU A 136 -6.54 9.14 -33.61
N ALA A 137 -5.89 8.77 -34.71
CA ALA A 137 -4.52 9.20 -34.98
C ALA A 137 -4.44 10.74 -35.08
N GLN A 138 -5.41 11.39 -35.74
CA GLN A 138 -5.49 12.84 -35.79
C GLN A 138 -5.70 13.44 -34.39
N SER A 139 -6.68 12.96 -33.62
CA SER A 139 -6.95 13.45 -32.29
C SER A 139 -5.72 13.32 -31.37
N PHE A 140 -5.03 12.18 -31.41
CA PHE A 140 -3.81 11.94 -30.66
C PHE A 140 -2.70 12.96 -31.02
N GLN A 141 -2.48 13.19 -32.32
CA GLN A 141 -1.48 14.15 -32.79
C GLN A 141 -1.80 15.61 -32.44
N GLU A 142 -3.06 15.98 -32.29
CA GLU A 142 -3.48 17.30 -31.87
C GLU A 142 -3.37 17.51 -30.34
N VAL A 143 -3.62 16.48 -29.55
CA VAL A 143 -3.69 16.57 -28.07
C VAL A 143 -2.34 16.29 -27.43
N VAL A 144 -1.73 15.12 -27.69
CA VAL A 144 -0.60 14.61 -26.91
C VAL A 144 0.68 15.43 -27.05
N PRO A 145 1.06 15.95 -28.23
CA PRO A 145 2.27 16.77 -28.35
C PRO A 145 2.26 18.07 -27.56
N SER A 146 1.07 18.55 -27.18
CA SER A 146 0.92 19.78 -26.38
C SER A 146 1.07 19.55 -24.87
N LEU A 147 1.11 18.31 -24.44
CA LEU A 147 1.25 17.94 -23.03
C LEU A 147 2.70 18.03 -22.56
N SER A 148 2.88 18.30 -21.27
CA SER A 148 4.18 18.12 -20.63
C SER A 148 4.62 16.65 -20.72
N ASP A 149 5.92 16.38 -20.56
CA ASP A 149 6.41 15.01 -20.61
C ASP A 149 5.83 14.11 -19.49
N PRO A 150 5.68 14.57 -18.22
CA PRO A 150 4.97 13.82 -17.20
C PRO A 150 3.51 13.52 -17.55
N ASP A 151 2.77 14.53 -18.05
CA ASP A 151 1.37 14.32 -18.42
C ASP A 151 1.23 13.32 -19.59
N ALA A 152 2.11 13.38 -20.57
CA ALA A 152 2.11 12.45 -21.70
C ALA A 152 2.42 11.02 -21.23
N TYR A 153 3.37 10.83 -20.32
CA TYR A 153 3.68 9.54 -19.71
C TYR A 153 2.48 8.95 -18.96
N GLU A 154 1.82 9.74 -18.13
CA GLU A 154 0.61 9.31 -17.40
C GLU A 154 -0.53 8.87 -18.34
N ILE A 155 -0.67 9.52 -19.49
CA ILE A 155 -1.66 9.11 -20.49
C ILE A 155 -1.31 7.75 -21.08
N THR A 156 -0.04 7.50 -21.38
CA THR A 156 0.44 6.20 -21.86
C THR A 156 0.04 5.09 -20.89
N TRP A 157 0.33 5.28 -19.62
CA TRP A 157 -0.05 4.33 -18.56
C TRP A 157 -1.57 4.10 -18.48
N ASN A 158 -2.37 5.16 -18.67
CA ASN A 158 -3.83 5.04 -18.64
C ASN A 158 -4.42 4.31 -19.86
N PHE A 159 -3.73 4.29 -21.01
CA PHE A 159 -4.15 3.47 -22.15
C PHE A 159 -3.95 1.97 -21.89
N GLU A 160 -3.02 1.60 -21.02
CA GLU A 160 -2.75 0.21 -20.62
C GLU A 160 -3.78 -0.34 -19.62
N ALA A 161 -4.71 0.51 -19.12
CA ALA A 161 -5.76 0.06 -18.22
C ALA A 161 -6.55 -1.12 -18.83
N PRO A 162 -6.73 -2.23 -18.11
CA PRO A 162 -7.24 -3.45 -18.70
C PRO A 162 -8.69 -3.31 -19.19
N ALA A 163 -8.93 -3.51 -20.47
CA ALA A 163 -10.28 -3.58 -21.01
C ALA A 163 -11.15 -4.67 -20.34
N PRO A 164 -10.61 -5.83 -19.91
CA PRO A 164 -11.35 -6.82 -19.14
C PRO A 164 -11.91 -6.30 -17.82
N GLU A 165 -11.14 -5.53 -17.04
CA GLU A 165 -11.60 -5.00 -15.74
C GLU A 165 -12.74 -3.98 -15.91
N SER A 166 -12.68 -3.14 -16.94
CA SER A 166 -13.76 -2.20 -17.25
C SER A 166 -15.05 -2.92 -17.69
N LEU A 167 -14.93 -4.05 -18.39
CA LEU A 167 -16.06 -4.91 -18.75
C LEU A 167 -16.65 -5.56 -17.51
N GLU A 168 -15.81 -6.11 -16.61
CA GLU A 168 -16.26 -6.73 -15.37
C GLU A 168 -17.00 -5.72 -14.47
N ALA A 169 -16.48 -4.51 -14.34
CA ALA A 169 -17.12 -3.44 -13.61
C ALA A 169 -18.49 -3.06 -14.21
N LEU A 170 -18.59 -2.97 -15.53
CA LEU A 170 -19.85 -2.72 -16.23
C LEU A 170 -20.83 -3.88 -16.04
N GLN A 171 -20.39 -5.14 -16.20
CA GLN A 171 -21.23 -6.32 -16.01
C GLN A 171 -21.75 -6.43 -14.57
N SER A 172 -20.93 -6.12 -13.58
CA SER A 172 -21.35 -6.07 -12.18
C SER A 172 -22.47 -5.06 -11.93
N GLN A 173 -22.42 -3.91 -12.59
CA GLN A 173 -23.51 -2.94 -12.55
C GLN A 173 -24.80 -3.47 -13.21
N PHE A 174 -24.69 -4.14 -14.35
CA PHE A 174 -25.81 -4.78 -15.01
C PHE A 174 -26.48 -5.81 -14.12
N ASP A 175 -25.71 -6.69 -13.48
CA ASP A 175 -26.23 -7.74 -12.61
C ASP A 175 -26.92 -7.18 -11.36
N ARG A 176 -26.43 -6.05 -10.84
CA ARG A 176 -27.02 -5.35 -9.70
C ARG A 176 -28.32 -4.62 -10.06
N LEU A 177 -28.39 -4.00 -11.25
CA LEU A 177 -29.48 -3.10 -11.64
C LEU A 177 -30.59 -3.83 -12.40
N ARG A 178 -30.27 -4.82 -13.21
CA ARG A 178 -31.25 -5.57 -14.03
C ARG A 178 -32.44 -6.13 -13.24
N PRO A 179 -32.26 -6.73 -12.03
CA PRO A 179 -33.41 -7.24 -11.25
C PRO A 179 -34.38 -6.16 -10.77
N LYS A 180 -33.93 -4.91 -10.70
CA LYS A 180 -34.76 -3.79 -10.22
C LYS A 180 -35.78 -3.31 -11.24
N GLY A 181 -35.48 -3.42 -12.55
CA GLY A 181 -36.33 -2.91 -13.62
C GLY A 181 -36.44 -1.39 -13.72
N SER A 182 -35.86 -0.67 -12.78
CA SER A 182 -35.75 0.79 -12.74
C SER A 182 -34.41 1.22 -12.09
N VAL A 183 -34.00 2.45 -12.33
CA VAL A 183 -32.77 3.04 -11.76
C VAL A 183 -33.06 4.46 -11.26
N THR A 184 -32.40 4.84 -10.18
CA THR A 184 -32.36 6.23 -9.72
C THR A 184 -31.45 7.06 -10.62
N LEU A 185 -31.54 8.39 -10.54
CA LEU A 185 -30.68 9.29 -11.33
C LEU A 185 -29.18 9.05 -11.07
N PRO A 186 -28.69 8.93 -9.83
CA PRO A 186 -27.30 8.58 -9.57
C PRO A 186 -26.89 7.24 -10.18
N GLU A 187 -27.71 6.18 -10.03
CA GLU A 187 -27.42 4.86 -10.60
C GLU A 187 -27.36 4.90 -12.15
N ALA A 188 -28.20 5.70 -12.79
CA ALA A 188 -28.16 5.90 -14.23
C ALA A 188 -26.87 6.58 -14.68
N VAL A 189 -26.43 7.61 -13.96
CA VAL A 189 -25.18 8.33 -14.23
C VAL A 189 -23.97 7.42 -14.07
N ASP A 190 -23.92 6.65 -12.98
CA ASP A 190 -22.82 5.69 -12.72
C ASP A 190 -22.76 4.61 -13.80
N LEU A 191 -23.92 4.10 -14.24
CA LEU A 191 -24.01 3.10 -15.30
C LEU A 191 -23.52 3.67 -16.63
N ILE A 192 -23.94 4.90 -16.99
CA ILE A 192 -23.53 5.57 -18.22
C ILE A 192 -22.03 5.83 -18.20
N TRP A 193 -21.47 6.25 -17.06
CA TRP A 193 -20.04 6.44 -16.89
C TRP A 193 -19.25 5.14 -17.08
N ALA A 194 -19.70 4.03 -16.46
CA ALA A 194 -19.08 2.73 -16.63
C ALA A 194 -19.09 2.25 -18.09
N TYR A 195 -20.19 2.48 -18.80
CA TYR A 195 -20.30 2.16 -20.22
C TYR A 195 -19.39 3.04 -21.09
N PHE A 196 -19.35 4.35 -20.83
CA PHE A 196 -18.45 5.27 -21.52
C PHE A 196 -16.99 4.87 -21.34
N SER A 197 -16.58 4.53 -20.11
CA SER A 197 -15.24 4.06 -19.81
C SER A 197 -14.91 2.76 -20.54
N PHE A 198 -15.79 1.75 -20.44
CA PHE A 198 -15.61 0.48 -21.13
C PHE A 198 -15.47 0.65 -22.64
N THR A 199 -16.33 1.44 -23.27
CA THR A 199 -16.28 1.64 -24.74
C THR A 199 -15.01 2.42 -25.16
N ALA A 200 -14.54 3.35 -24.34
CA ALA A 200 -13.28 4.06 -24.58
C ALA A 200 -12.12 3.05 -24.64
N TYR A 201 -11.90 2.28 -23.60
CA TYR A 201 -10.78 1.33 -23.53
C TYR A 201 -10.90 0.23 -24.59
N GLN A 202 -12.09 -0.31 -24.82
CA GLN A 202 -12.34 -1.34 -25.84
C GLN A 202 -11.93 -0.87 -27.24
N GLN A 203 -12.18 0.40 -27.59
CA GLN A 203 -11.90 0.93 -28.92
C GLN A 203 -10.51 1.49 -29.07
N LEU A 204 -9.93 2.03 -27.99
CA LEU A 204 -8.59 2.63 -28.01
C LEU A 204 -7.48 1.58 -27.96
N HIS A 205 -7.59 0.58 -27.08
CA HIS A 205 -6.56 -0.41 -26.81
C HIS A 205 -5.92 -1.05 -28.06
N PRO A 206 -6.67 -1.51 -29.08
CA PRO A 206 -6.06 -2.14 -30.26
C PRO A 206 -5.33 -1.14 -31.20
N LEU A 207 -5.43 0.17 -30.98
CA LEU A 207 -4.97 1.20 -31.89
C LEU A 207 -3.88 2.13 -31.30
N VAL A 208 -3.77 2.21 -29.97
CA VAL A 208 -2.95 3.24 -29.31
C VAL A 208 -1.46 2.92 -29.29
N ASP A 209 -1.05 1.66 -29.23
CA ASP A 209 0.36 1.25 -29.05
C ASP A 209 1.30 1.92 -30.06
N THR A 210 0.89 1.93 -31.33
CA THR A 210 1.70 2.54 -32.39
C THR A 210 1.81 4.06 -32.23
N LEU A 211 0.74 4.71 -31.77
CA LEU A 211 0.70 6.17 -31.57
C LEU A 211 1.55 6.57 -30.36
N VAL A 212 1.44 5.80 -29.28
CA VAL A 212 2.25 5.96 -28.07
C VAL A 212 3.73 5.76 -28.40
N ALA A 213 4.10 4.66 -29.05
CA ALA A 213 5.49 4.38 -29.44
C ALA A 213 6.10 5.47 -30.32
N ALA A 214 5.29 6.08 -31.20
CA ALA A 214 5.73 7.20 -32.04
C ALA A 214 6.00 8.47 -31.21
N ASP A 215 5.15 8.79 -30.23
CA ASP A 215 5.36 9.94 -29.34
C ASP A 215 6.53 9.73 -28.39
N ASP A 216 6.66 8.54 -27.81
CA ASP A 216 7.80 8.15 -26.97
C ASP A 216 9.12 8.27 -27.74
N GLY A 217 9.16 7.78 -28.98
CA GLY A 217 10.33 7.92 -29.87
C GLY A 217 10.68 9.37 -30.18
N ARG A 218 9.70 10.29 -30.15
CA ARG A 218 9.91 11.73 -30.28
C ARG A 218 10.49 12.36 -29.02
N ARG A 219 10.02 11.94 -27.83
CA ARG A 219 10.40 12.49 -26.51
C ARG A 219 11.69 11.89 -25.98
N TYR A 220 11.87 10.57 -26.14
CA TYR A 220 12.90 9.82 -25.43
C TYR A 220 13.84 9.06 -26.37
N THR A 221 14.99 8.71 -25.84
CA THR A 221 15.92 7.72 -26.41
C THR A 221 16.03 6.57 -25.40
N THR A 222 15.67 5.36 -25.84
CA THR A 222 15.71 4.16 -25.02
C THR A 222 16.83 3.23 -25.50
N ASP A 223 17.68 2.76 -24.58
CA ASP A 223 18.67 1.69 -24.79
C ASP A 223 18.33 0.55 -23.84
N SER A 224 17.74 -0.50 -24.38
CA SER A 224 17.28 -1.68 -23.62
C SER A 224 18.32 -2.79 -23.47
N ASP A 225 19.49 -2.63 -24.11
CA ASP A 225 20.49 -3.71 -24.25
C ASP A 225 21.81 -3.41 -23.53
N VAL A 226 21.77 -2.58 -22.50
CA VAL A 226 22.96 -2.18 -21.75
C VAL A 226 23.43 -3.33 -20.86
N LEU A 227 24.72 -3.68 -21.00
CA LEU A 227 25.41 -4.70 -20.19
C LEU A 227 26.57 -4.04 -19.45
N ILE A 228 26.55 -4.11 -18.12
CA ILE A 228 27.47 -3.42 -17.23
C ILE A 228 28.34 -4.48 -16.50
N PRO A 229 29.64 -4.55 -16.78
CA PRO A 229 30.51 -5.47 -16.07
C PRO A 229 30.78 -5.00 -14.64
N THR A 230 30.75 -5.95 -13.69
CA THR A 230 31.12 -5.73 -12.30
C THR A 230 32.59 -6.04 -12.05
N PRO A 231 33.21 -5.56 -10.96
CA PRO A 231 34.61 -5.83 -10.64
C PRO A 231 34.94 -7.31 -10.41
N ASP A 232 33.97 -8.13 -9.99
CA ASP A 232 34.11 -9.57 -9.78
C ASP A 232 33.83 -10.41 -11.04
N GLY A 233 33.52 -9.75 -12.17
CA GLY A 233 33.34 -10.37 -13.49
C GLY A 233 31.90 -10.75 -13.82
N ALA A 234 30.92 -10.46 -12.97
CA ALA A 234 29.50 -10.62 -13.32
C ALA A 234 29.04 -9.51 -14.29
N ILE A 235 27.89 -9.70 -14.90
CA ILE A 235 27.32 -8.75 -15.86
C ILE A 235 25.90 -8.37 -15.42
N ILE A 236 25.68 -7.08 -15.23
CA ILE A 236 24.36 -6.51 -14.91
C ILE A 236 23.71 -6.04 -16.19
N SER A 237 22.46 -6.45 -16.40
CA SER A 237 21.61 -5.97 -17.50
C SER A 237 20.85 -4.73 -17.07
N ALA A 238 20.75 -3.73 -17.95
CA ALA A 238 20.03 -2.50 -17.65
C ALA A 238 19.28 -1.93 -18.87
N VAL A 239 18.25 -1.14 -18.57
CA VAL A 239 17.53 -0.27 -19.52
C VAL A 239 17.84 1.16 -19.16
N VAL A 240 18.18 2.00 -20.16
CA VAL A 240 18.49 3.42 -19.99
C VAL A 240 17.54 4.24 -20.86
N VAL A 241 16.77 5.14 -20.25
CA VAL A 241 15.88 6.06 -20.93
C VAL A 241 16.31 7.49 -20.67
N ARG A 242 16.37 8.31 -21.72
CA ARG A 242 16.87 9.69 -21.65
C ARG A 242 15.96 10.63 -22.41
N PRO A 243 15.68 11.85 -21.91
CA PRO A 243 15.07 12.90 -22.72
C PRO A 243 15.90 13.14 -23.98
N ARG A 244 15.28 13.07 -25.15
CA ARG A 244 15.98 13.18 -26.45
C ARG A 244 16.64 14.54 -26.66
N ASN A 245 15.99 15.61 -26.19
CA ASN A 245 16.40 16.98 -26.43
C ASN A 245 17.10 17.62 -25.22
N ALA A 246 17.73 16.82 -24.36
CA ALA A 246 18.47 17.35 -23.21
C ALA A 246 19.65 18.21 -23.66
N ALA A 247 19.62 19.51 -23.33
CA ALA A 247 20.69 20.46 -23.70
C ALA A 247 22.00 20.27 -22.93
N LYS A 248 21.99 19.52 -21.84
CA LYS A 248 23.13 19.26 -20.95
C LYS A 248 23.03 17.86 -20.34
N ALA A 249 24.13 17.37 -19.76
CA ALA A 249 24.10 16.17 -18.93
C ALA A 249 23.13 16.33 -17.74
N LEU A 250 22.41 15.28 -17.40
CA LEU A 250 21.34 15.26 -16.40
C LEU A 250 21.71 14.41 -15.19
N PRO A 251 21.15 14.69 -14.01
CA PRO A 251 21.18 13.73 -12.89
C PRO A 251 20.41 12.46 -13.29
N THR A 252 20.80 11.33 -12.69
CA THR A 252 20.23 10.02 -13.00
C THR A 252 19.43 9.49 -11.81
N LEU A 253 18.25 8.93 -12.07
CA LEU A 253 17.52 8.14 -11.10
C LEU A 253 17.65 6.66 -11.49
N LEU A 254 18.11 5.85 -10.53
CA LEU A 254 18.38 4.43 -10.68
C LEU A 254 17.43 3.60 -9.83
N GLU A 255 16.73 2.70 -10.46
CA GLU A 255 16.14 1.55 -9.81
C GLU A 255 17.06 0.33 -10.01
N PHE A 256 17.46 -0.33 -8.91
CA PHE A 256 18.19 -1.59 -8.95
C PHE A 256 17.30 -2.68 -8.36
N THR A 257 16.86 -3.62 -9.20
CA THR A 257 15.78 -4.54 -8.85
C THR A 257 16.04 -5.97 -9.30
N ILE A 258 15.41 -6.95 -8.61
CA ILE A 258 15.32 -8.34 -9.05
C ILE A 258 14.09 -8.59 -9.93
N TYR A 259 13.15 -7.65 -9.93
CA TYR A 259 11.90 -7.77 -10.67
C TYR A 259 12.08 -7.33 -12.13
N VAL A 260 11.73 -8.22 -13.06
CA VAL A 260 11.76 -7.96 -14.50
C VAL A 260 10.31 -7.82 -14.97
N TYR A 261 9.72 -6.66 -14.70
CA TYR A 261 8.40 -6.33 -15.21
C TYR A 261 8.51 -5.67 -16.59
N PRO A 262 7.53 -5.91 -17.48
CA PRO A 262 7.37 -5.11 -18.69
C PRO A 262 6.84 -3.73 -18.26
N GLY A 263 7.71 -2.80 -17.98
CA GLY A 263 7.31 -1.48 -17.49
C GLY A 263 8.29 -0.39 -17.88
N ASN A 264 7.82 0.85 -17.79
CA ASN A 264 8.51 2.02 -18.25
C ASN A 264 8.93 2.97 -17.12
N ASP A 265 9.25 2.47 -15.91
CA ASP A 265 9.63 3.31 -14.78
C ASP A 265 10.87 4.17 -15.07
N ALA A 266 11.79 3.65 -15.92
CA ALA A 266 12.88 4.46 -16.43
C ALA A 266 12.39 5.61 -17.33
N MET A 267 11.29 5.42 -18.07
CA MET A 267 10.67 6.46 -18.90
C MET A 267 9.98 7.51 -18.02
N GLU A 268 9.35 7.11 -16.93
CA GLU A 268 8.78 8.03 -15.94
C GLU A 268 9.84 9.00 -15.41
N CYS A 269 11.03 8.48 -15.05
CA CYS A 269 12.15 9.33 -14.67
C CYS A 269 12.57 10.30 -15.77
N ALA A 270 12.57 9.84 -17.01
CA ALA A 270 12.92 10.69 -18.16
C ALA A 270 11.85 11.75 -18.41
N ALA A 271 10.58 11.42 -18.23
CA ALA A 271 9.47 12.36 -18.28
C ALA A 271 9.61 13.49 -17.24
N HIS A 272 10.13 13.17 -16.06
CA HIS A 272 10.45 14.15 -15.02
C HIS A 272 11.82 14.84 -15.21
N GLY A 273 12.44 14.70 -16.39
CA GLY A 273 13.67 15.42 -16.74
C GLY A 273 14.95 14.88 -16.07
N TYR A 274 14.99 13.60 -15.79
CA TYR A 274 16.15 12.86 -15.36
C TYR A 274 16.64 11.91 -16.45
N VAL A 275 17.79 11.26 -16.28
CA VAL A 275 18.04 9.98 -16.94
C VAL A 275 17.45 8.90 -16.07
N GLY A 276 16.56 8.07 -16.60
CA GLY A 276 15.99 6.93 -15.90
C GLY A 276 16.76 5.65 -16.22
N ILE A 277 17.06 4.85 -15.20
CA ILE A 277 17.71 3.55 -15.36
C ILE A 277 17.03 2.51 -14.49
N ILE A 278 16.69 1.38 -15.11
CA ILE A 278 16.39 0.14 -14.39
C ILE A 278 17.56 -0.82 -14.61
N ALA A 279 18.24 -1.20 -13.55
CA ALA A 279 19.29 -2.20 -13.57
C ALA A 279 18.82 -3.46 -12.83
N TYR A 280 18.92 -4.60 -13.49
CA TYR A 280 18.42 -5.87 -12.95
C TYR A 280 19.52 -6.59 -12.18
N ALA A 281 19.21 -7.10 -11.00
CA ALA A 281 20.11 -7.92 -10.20
C ALA A 281 20.76 -9.02 -11.05
N ARG A 282 22.00 -9.41 -10.71
CA ARG A 282 22.71 -10.46 -11.47
C ARG A 282 21.84 -11.70 -11.63
N GLY A 283 21.91 -12.31 -12.81
CA GLY A 283 21.10 -13.46 -13.15
C GLY A 283 19.71 -13.14 -13.72
N LYS A 284 19.32 -11.88 -13.73
CA LYS A 284 18.01 -11.44 -14.26
C LYS A 284 18.15 -10.81 -15.64
N ASN A 285 17.05 -10.78 -16.38
CA ASN A 285 16.95 -10.28 -17.75
C ASN A 285 18.08 -10.89 -18.64
N ARG A 286 18.96 -10.10 -19.19
CA ARG A 286 20.06 -10.53 -20.08
C ARG A 286 21.37 -10.86 -19.36
N SER A 287 21.44 -10.74 -18.04
CA SER A 287 22.60 -11.17 -17.25
C SER A 287 22.85 -12.69 -17.44
N PRO A 288 24.07 -13.14 -17.79
CA PRO A 288 24.35 -14.57 -17.95
C PRO A 288 24.44 -15.33 -16.63
N ASP A 289 24.60 -14.62 -15.51
CA ASP A 289 24.80 -15.15 -14.17
C ASP A 289 23.58 -15.87 -13.60
N LYS A 290 23.69 -16.35 -12.36
CA LYS A 290 22.58 -16.90 -11.59
C LYS A 290 22.03 -15.86 -10.61
N ALA A 291 20.73 -15.82 -10.44
CA ALA A 291 20.09 -14.99 -9.44
C ALA A 291 20.30 -15.57 -8.03
N VAL A 292 20.93 -14.78 -7.17
CA VAL A 292 21.14 -15.09 -5.74
C VAL A 292 20.69 -13.86 -4.96
N PRO A 293 19.41 -13.81 -4.54
CA PRO A 293 18.86 -12.63 -3.92
C PRO A 293 19.65 -12.18 -2.69
N PHE A 294 19.81 -10.87 -2.54
CA PHE A 294 20.42 -10.14 -1.42
C PHE A 294 21.96 -10.20 -1.32
N GLU A 295 22.64 -11.20 -1.89
CA GLU A 295 24.04 -11.46 -1.57
C GLU A 295 25.02 -10.53 -2.30
N HIS A 296 24.65 -10.04 -3.49
CA HIS A 296 25.56 -9.27 -4.35
C HIS A 296 25.07 -7.84 -4.63
N ASP A 297 23.82 -7.53 -4.32
CA ASP A 297 23.12 -6.34 -4.77
C ASP A 297 23.83 -5.04 -4.39
N GLY A 298 24.41 -4.96 -3.19
CA GLY A 298 25.14 -3.78 -2.77
C GLY A 298 26.39 -3.47 -3.59
N ASP A 299 27.17 -4.50 -3.95
CA ASP A 299 28.37 -4.34 -4.77
C ASP A 299 28.02 -4.13 -6.25
N ASP A 300 26.97 -4.81 -6.73
CA ASP A 300 26.47 -4.68 -8.11
C ASP A 300 25.85 -3.30 -8.35
N ALA A 301 24.97 -2.83 -7.47
CA ALA A 301 24.39 -1.48 -7.56
C ALA A 301 25.48 -0.40 -7.51
N ARG A 302 26.50 -0.57 -6.66
CA ARG A 302 27.65 0.32 -6.63
C ARG A 302 28.43 0.33 -7.93
N ALA A 303 28.63 -0.84 -8.58
CA ALA A 303 29.26 -0.92 -9.90
C ALA A 303 28.46 -0.17 -10.96
N VAL A 304 27.14 -0.32 -10.95
CA VAL A 304 26.20 0.42 -11.83
C VAL A 304 26.29 1.92 -11.57
N ILE A 305 26.23 2.39 -10.32
CA ILE A 305 26.36 3.80 -9.97
C ILE A 305 27.67 4.39 -10.48
N ASN A 306 28.80 3.67 -10.30
CA ASN A 306 30.09 4.11 -10.79
C ASN A 306 30.19 4.10 -12.33
N TRP A 307 29.48 3.20 -13.00
CA TRP A 307 29.36 3.20 -14.47
C TRP A 307 28.54 4.40 -14.96
N ILE A 308 27.41 4.70 -14.33
CA ILE A 308 26.55 5.86 -14.61
C ILE A 308 27.35 7.17 -14.53
N ALA A 309 28.13 7.35 -13.46
CA ALA A 309 28.90 8.56 -13.24
C ALA A 309 29.95 8.87 -14.31
N ARG A 310 30.30 7.88 -15.14
CA ARG A 310 31.28 8.03 -16.26
C ARG A 310 30.62 8.21 -17.62
N GLN A 311 29.29 8.18 -17.70
CA GLN A 311 28.60 8.32 -18.97
C GLN A 311 28.53 9.76 -19.43
N PRO A 312 28.63 10.04 -20.73
CA PRO A 312 28.63 11.42 -21.24
C PRO A 312 27.30 12.18 -21.06
N TRP A 313 26.23 11.45 -20.87
CA TRP A 313 24.88 12.00 -20.63
C TRP A 313 24.58 12.22 -19.12
N SER A 314 25.43 11.71 -18.22
CA SER A 314 25.28 11.86 -16.77
C SER A 314 26.04 13.07 -16.26
N ASP A 315 25.45 13.84 -15.36
CA ASP A 315 26.15 14.92 -14.66
C ASP A 315 26.97 14.42 -13.45
N GLY A 316 27.05 13.10 -13.28
CA GLY A 316 27.79 12.44 -12.18
C GLY A 316 27.03 12.32 -10.87
N ARG A 317 25.76 12.74 -10.81
CA ARG A 317 24.91 12.62 -9.63
C ARG A 317 23.85 11.57 -9.83
N VAL A 318 23.72 10.64 -8.87
CA VAL A 318 22.75 9.53 -8.93
C VAL A 318 21.85 9.58 -7.69
N GLY A 319 20.54 9.50 -7.91
CA GLY A 319 19.55 9.14 -6.90
C GLY A 319 19.12 7.70 -7.12
N MET A 320 18.76 6.99 -6.05
CA MET A 320 18.10 5.69 -6.18
C MET A 320 16.66 5.77 -5.67
N TYR A 321 15.78 4.99 -6.27
CA TYR A 321 14.37 4.87 -5.87
C TYR A 321 13.88 3.43 -6.03
N GLY A 322 12.68 3.16 -5.59
CA GLY A 322 11.99 1.89 -5.74
C GLY A 322 11.48 1.36 -4.40
N GLU A 323 10.72 0.28 -4.48
CA GLU A 323 10.03 -0.30 -3.36
C GLU A 323 10.46 -1.74 -3.11
N ASP A 324 10.06 -2.29 -1.97
CA ASP A 324 10.31 -3.65 -1.56
C ASP A 324 11.79 -4.03 -1.73
N TYR A 325 12.10 -4.93 -2.67
CA TYR A 325 13.48 -5.34 -2.98
C TYR A 325 14.32 -4.19 -3.53
N SER A 326 13.74 -3.34 -4.38
CA SER A 326 14.44 -2.16 -4.92
C SER A 326 14.78 -1.15 -3.82
N ALA A 327 13.98 -1.07 -2.75
CA ALA A 327 14.31 -0.28 -1.57
C ALA A 327 15.44 -0.92 -0.73
N PHE A 328 15.44 -2.23 -0.58
CA PHE A 328 16.56 -2.95 0.04
C PHE A 328 17.87 -2.66 -0.70
N SER A 329 17.87 -2.73 -2.04
CA SER A 329 19.08 -2.54 -2.85
C SER A 329 19.73 -1.18 -2.68
N GLN A 330 18.92 -0.13 -2.41
CA GLN A 330 19.38 1.22 -2.11
C GLN A 330 20.19 1.26 -0.80
N TRP A 331 19.67 0.62 0.27
CA TRP A 331 20.38 0.51 1.54
C TRP A 331 21.64 -0.35 1.41
N ALA A 332 21.58 -1.43 0.63
CA ALA A 332 22.74 -2.28 0.33
C ALA A 332 23.84 -1.49 -0.39
N ALA A 333 23.50 -0.66 -1.38
CA ALA A 333 24.44 0.24 -2.07
C ALA A 333 24.99 1.31 -1.12
N ALA A 334 24.14 1.91 -0.28
CA ALA A 334 24.52 2.97 0.67
C ALA A 334 25.45 2.48 1.79
N LYS A 335 25.48 1.18 2.10
CA LYS A 335 26.40 0.56 3.08
C LYS A 335 27.86 0.92 2.83
N ARG A 336 28.25 1.00 1.55
CA ARG A 336 29.60 1.42 1.11
C ARG A 336 29.45 2.60 0.17
N LEU A 337 28.91 3.68 0.66
CA LEU A 337 28.43 4.85 -0.05
C LEU A 337 29.32 5.28 -1.24
N PRO A 338 28.90 5.04 -2.50
CA PRO A 338 29.67 5.48 -3.66
C PRO A 338 29.57 7.01 -3.81
N PRO A 339 30.65 7.69 -4.23
CA PRO A 339 30.67 9.17 -4.27
C PRO A 339 29.59 9.80 -5.16
N ALA A 340 29.13 9.10 -6.18
CA ALA A 340 28.10 9.58 -7.10
C ALA A 340 26.67 9.45 -6.52
N LEU A 341 26.44 8.57 -5.53
CA LEU A 341 25.14 8.43 -4.89
C LEU A 341 24.87 9.64 -4.00
N LYS A 342 23.79 10.38 -4.27
CA LYS A 342 23.46 11.65 -3.61
C LYS A 342 22.17 11.61 -2.80
N ALA A 343 21.28 10.67 -3.09
CA ALA A 343 19.99 10.54 -2.39
C ALA A 343 19.42 9.13 -2.62
N ILE A 344 18.63 8.65 -1.66
CA ILE A 344 17.84 7.42 -1.81
C ILE A 344 16.39 7.68 -1.36
N ALA A 345 15.42 7.18 -2.15
CA ALA A 345 14.00 7.22 -1.84
C ALA A 345 13.46 5.79 -1.74
N THR A 346 13.34 5.31 -0.52
CA THR A 346 12.99 3.92 -0.20
C THR A 346 11.53 3.80 0.16
N SER A 347 10.79 2.93 -0.51
CA SER A 347 9.36 2.71 -0.27
C SER A 347 9.11 1.27 0.16
N ALA A 348 8.28 1.04 1.18
CA ALA A 348 7.97 -0.31 1.67
C ALA A 348 9.23 -1.18 1.80
N ALA A 349 10.27 -0.67 2.45
CA ALA A 349 11.62 -1.22 2.37
C ALA A 349 11.76 -2.57 3.06
N THR A 350 12.17 -3.60 2.32
CA THR A 350 12.54 -4.89 2.91
C THR A 350 13.92 -4.84 3.57
N ALA A 351 14.07 -5.59 4.66
CA ALA A 351 15.33 -5.80 5.35
C ALA A 351 15.58 -7.31 5.51
N PRO A 352 16.48 -7.91 4.70
CA PRO A 352 16.74 -9.34 4.72
C PRO A 352 17.10 -9.84 6.12
N GLY A 353 16.46 -10.94 6.55
CA GLY A 353 16.64 -11.50 7.89
C GLY A 353 15.90 -10.80 9.02
N ILE A 354 15.17 -9.71 8.72
CA ILE A 354 14.35 -8.94 9.68
C ILE A 354 12.86 -9.08 9.36
N ASN A 355 12.41 -8.62 8.19
CA ASN A 355 11.00 -8.73 7.77
C ASN A 355 10.78 -9.52 6.48
N LEU A 356 11.77 -9.64 5.61
CA LEU A 356 11.71 -10.52 4.45
C LEU A 356 12.42 -11.84 4.76
N THR A 357 11.87 -12.95 4.26
CA THR A 357 12.13 -14.35 4.58
C THR A 357 11.61 -14.79 5.95
N ARG A 358 11.45 -13.89 6.89
CA ARG A 358 10.92 -14.17 8.24
C ARG A 358 10.31 -12.93 8.87
N GLN A 359 9.37 -13.12 9.78
CA GLN A 359 8.78 -12.05 10.57
C GLN A 359 9.02 -12.34 12.05
N GLY A 360 9.65 -11.41 12.77
CA GLY A 360 9.96 -11.61 14.19
C GLY A 360 10.80 -12.86 14.50
N GLY A 361 11.65 -13.30 13.58
CA GLY A 361 12.46 -14.52 13.66
C GLY A 361 11.75 -15.79 13.18
N ILE A 362 10.51 -15.71 12.67
CA ILE A 362 9.70 -16.85 12.22
C ILE A 362 9.70 -16.89 10.69
N PRO A 363 10.26 -17.93 10.04
CA PRO A 363 10.21 -18.11 8.60
C PRO A 363 8.78 -18.20 8.07
N LEU A 364 8.54 -17.58 6.90
CA LEU A 364 7.27 -17.54 6.20
C LEU A 364 7.31 -18.45 4.98
N ASN A 365 6.22 -19.20 4.70
CA ASN A 365 6.13 -19.99 3.48
C ASN A 365 6.13 -19.10 2.23
N ALA A 366 5.62 -17.88 2.34
CA ALA A 366 5.69 -16.87 1.30
C ALA A 366 7.13 -16.59 0.84
N ALA A 367 8.15 -16.76 1.70
CA ALA A 367 9.55 -16.61 1.32
C ALA A 367 10.00 -17.69 0.30
N TYR A 368 9.48 -18.92 0.41
CA TYR A 368 9.73 -19.96 -0.59
C TYR A 368 9.02 -19.63 -1.92
N ARG A 369 7.74 -19.23 -1.86
CA ARG A 369 6.97 -18.79 -3.03
C ARG A 369 7.71 -17.68 -3.76
N TRP A 370 8.14 -16.65 -3.03
CA TRP A 370 8.89 -15.52 -3.57
C TRP A 370 10.27 -15.94 -4.15
N ALA A 371 11.00 -16.81 -3.45
CA ALA A 371 12.29 -17.30 -3.96
C ALA A 371 12.13 -17.96 -5.34
N ARG A 372 11.09 -18.76 -5.54
CA ARG A 372 10.79 -19.35 -6.85
C ARG A 372 10.42 -18.29 -7.88
N PHE A 373 9.53 -17.39 -7.54
CA PHE A 373 9.08 -16.29 -8.39
C PHE A 373 10.25 -15.52 -9.01
N VAL A 374 11.28 -15.23 -8.21
CA VAL A 374 12.41 -14.41 -8.66
C VAL A 374 13.63 -15.20 -9.13
N THR A 375 13.74 -16.52 -8.89
CA THR A 375 14.97 -17.28 -9.24
C THR A 375 14.79 -18.41 -10.23
N ASP A 376 13.56 -18.83 -10.54
CA ASP A 376 13.33 -19.99 -11.40
C ASP A 376 13.62 -19.69 -12.89
N ASN A 377 13.54 -18.41 -13.30
CA ASN A 377 13.85 -17.98 -14.67
C ASN A 377 14.52 -16.59 -14.72
N LYS A 378 14.85 -16.12 -15.93
CA LYS A 378 15.47 -14.81 -16.18
C LYS A 378 14.50 -13.63 -16.03
N THR A 379 13.20 -13.90 -16.13
CA THR A 379 12.11 -12.98 -15.89
C THR A 379 11.43 -13.30 -14.55
N LEU A 380 10.12 -13.25 -14.47
CA LEU A 380 9.34 -13.61 -13.29
C LEU A 380 8.40 -14.76 -13.63
N ASP A 381 8.18 -15.67 -12.68
CA ASP A 381 7.24 -16.79 -12.85
C ASP A 381 5.86 -16.38 -12.31
N GLU A 382 5.23 -15.41 -12.99
CA GLU A 382 3.99 -14.78 -12.53
C GLU A 382 2.79 -15.72 -12.51
N GLU A 383 2.69 -16.61 -13.50
CA GLU A 383 1.55 -17.52 -13.62
C GLU A 383 1.40 -18.37 -12.35
N ILE A 384 2.49 -19.06 -11.97
CA ILE A 384 2.50 -19.87 -10.75
C ILE A 384 2.43 -18.98 -9.49
N TYR A 385 3.12 -17.84 -9.48
CA TYR A 385 3.15 -16.97 -8.33
C TYR A 385 1.77 -16.46 -7.94
N ARG A 386 0.90 -16.18 -8.91
CA ARG A 386 -0.46 -15.65 -8.70
C ARG A 386 -1.51 -16.71 -8.38
N GLU A 387 -1.17 -17.99 -8.45
CA GLU A 387 -2.11 -19.08 -8.12
C GLU A 387 -2.30 -19.29 -6.61
N ASP A 388 -2.95 -18.36 -5.93
CA ASP A 388 -3.14 -18.39 -4.49
C ASP A 388 -3.80 -19.68 -3.96
N ALA A 389 -4.71 -20.29 -4.73
CA ALA A 389 -5.33 -21.54 -4.35
C ALA A 389 -4.31 -22.69 -4.30
N HIS A 390 -3.37 -22.71 -5.26
CA HIS A 390 -2.29 -23.70 -5.31
C HIS A 390 -1.37 -23.55 -4.10
N TRP A 391 -0.95 -22.31 -3.77
CA TRP A 391 -0.07 -22.06 -2.64
C TRP A 391 -0.73 -22.39 -1.31
N ARG A 392 -1.99 -22.01 -1.10
CA ARG A 392 -2.76 -22.42 0.09
C ARG A 392 -2.87 -23.93 0.22
N TRP A 393 -3.06 -24.64 -0.89
CA TRP A 393 -3.09 -26.10 -0.87
C TRP A 393 -1.73 -26.70 -0.48
N LEU A 394 -0.62 -26.17 -0.98
CA LEU A 394 0.73 -26.60 -0.60
C LEU A 394 1.02 -26.32 0.88
N ASP A 395 0.65 -25.15 1.37
CA ASP A 395 0.76 -24.78 2.79
C ASP A 395 0.00 -25.77 3.69
N GLN A 396 -1.24 -26.08 3.34
CA GLN A 396 -2.05 -27.05 4.06
C GLN A 396 -1.47 -28.46 4.00
N ARG A 397 -0.89 -28.83 2.86
CA ARG A 397 -0.24 -30.14 2.67
C ARG A 397 0.97 -30.29 3.58
N TRP A 398 1.86 -29.28 3.65
CA TRP A 398 2.97 -29.29 4.58
C TRP A 398 2.46 -29.32 6.02
N TYR A 399 1.55 -28.44 6.38
CA TYR A 399 1.00 -28.31 7.72
C TYR A 399 0.38 -29.63 8.22
N THR A 400 -0.39 -30.31 7.38
CA THR A 400 -1.04 -31.58 7.73
C THR A 400 -0.07 -32.77 7.76
N SER A 401 1.02 -32.72 7.01
CA SER A 401 2.06 -33.77 7.09
C SER A 401 2.75 -33.80 8.44
N GLY A 402 2.90 -32.62 9.08
CA GLY A 402 3.63 -32.47 10.33
C GLY A 402 5.13 -32.66 10.23
N GLU A 403 5.66 -32.71 9.02
CA GLU A 403 7.09 -32.85 8.76
C GLU A 403 7.87 -31.59 9.14
N PRO A 404 9.19 -31.69 9.38
CA PRO A 404 10.05 -30.55 9.69
C PRO A 404 9.96 -29.45 8.64
N TYR A 405 10.19 -28.20 9.07
CA TYR A 405 10.13 -27.06 8.15
C TYR A 405 11.25 -27.10 7.10
N TRP A 406 12.36 -27.78 7.37
CA TRP A 406 13.42 -28.10 6.41
C TRP A 406 12.91 -28.83 5.16
N ASP A 407 11.84 -29.62 5.30
CA ASP A 407 11.28 -30.43 4.22
C ASP A 407 10.20 -29.72 3.42
N LEU A 408 9.84 -28.45 3.79
CA LEU A 408 8.83 -27.66 3.10
C LEU A 408 9.02 -27.66 1.58
N ALA A 409 10.20 -27.28 1.12
CA ALA A 409 10.52 -27.19 -0.31
C ALA A 409 10.43 -28.53 -1.04
N GLN A 410 10.77 -29.65 -0.34
CA GLN A 410 10.65 -31.00 -0.89
C GLN A 410 9.18 -31.42 -0.96
N ILE A 411 8.37 -31.12 0.05
CA ILE A 411 6.92 -31.38 0.06
C ILE A 411 6.21 -30.60 -1.03
N TYR A 412 6.66 -29.38 -1.31
CA TYR A 412 6.16 -28.55 -2.39
C TYR A 412 6.60 -29.03 -3.77
N GLY A 413 7.57 -29.97 -3.84
CA GLY A 413 7.98 -30.66 -5.04
C GLY A 413 9.15 -30.03 -5.79
N THR A 414 9.62 -28.84 -5.41
CA THR A 414 10.72 -28.15 -6.08
C THR A 414 11.70 -27.55 -5.07
N PRO A 415 12.83 -28.23 -4.76
CA PRO A 415 13.84 -27.69 -3.88
C PRO A 415 14.42 -26.36 -4.40
N ASN A 416 14.54 -25.36 -3.53
CA ASN A 416 15.14 -24.07 -3.84
C ASN A 416 16.36 -23.83 -2.93
N ALA A 417 17.54 -23.66 -3.54
CA ALA A 417 18.81 -23.54 -2.82
C ALA A 417 18.90 -22.24 -2.00
N ASN A 418 18.28 -21.14 -2.47
CA ASN A 418 18.27 -19.87 -1.75
C ASN A 418 17.42 -19.97 -0.48
N PHE A 419 16.21 -20.51 -0.61
CA PHE A 419 15.33 -20.73 0.55
C PHE A 419 16.01 -21.63 1.60
N ARG A 420 16.62 -22.74 1.17
CA ARG A 420 17.35 -23.64 2.08
C ARG A 420 18.51 -22.94 2.79
N ARG A 421 19.24 -22.07 2.08
CA ARG A 421 20.32 -21.27 2.68
C ARG A 421 19.78 -20.33 3.75
N TRP A 422 18.65 -19.66 3.50
CA TRP A 422 18.03 -18.76 4.47
C TRP A 422 17.57 -19.49 5.75
N LEU A 423 17.09 -20.71 5.64
CA LEU A 423 16.76 -21.54 6.80
C LEU A 423 18.01 -21.89 7.64
N GLY A 424 19.17 -22.05 6.99
CA GLY A 424 20.45 -22.30 7.67
C GLY A 424 20.97 -21.14 8.51
N HIS A 425 20.31 -19.96 8.47
CA HIS A 425 20.67 -18.78 9.24
C HIS A 425 19.46 -18.32 10.08
N PRO A 426 19.06 -19.09 11.12
CA PRO A 426 17.86 -18.79 11.93
C PRO A 426 17.99 -17.51 12.77
N SER A 427 19.20 -17.11 13.15
CA SER A 427 19.51 -15.87 13.84
C SER A 427 19.84 -14.74 12.85
N TYR A 428 19.73 -13.50 13.27
CA TYR A 428 20.25 -12.34 12.51
C TYR A 428 21.78 -12.28 12.65
N ASP A 429 22.46 -13.26 12.04
CA ASP A 429 23.89 -13.49 12.12
C ASP A 429 24.71 -12.73 11.04
N GLY A 430 26.00 -13.00 10.95
CA GLY A 430 26.91 -12.38 9.98
C GLY A 430 26.53 -12.60 8.50
N TYR A 431 25.71 -13.60 8.19
CA TYR A 431 25.19 -13.81 6.84
C TYR A 431 24.25 -12.65 6.44
N TRP A 432 23.24 -12.37 7.27
CA TRP A 432 22.29 -11.28 7.03
C TRP A 432 22.91 -9.91 7.20
N GLN A 433 23.76 -9.72 8.24
CA GLN A 433 24.43 -8.45 8.54
C GLN A 433 25.34 -7.93 7.44
N LYS A 434 25.79 -8.82 6.52
CA LYS A 434 26.60 -8.42 5.37
C LYS A 434 25.80 -7.75 4.26
N MET A 435 24.52 -8.06 4.13
CA MET A 435 23.66 -7.65 3.00
C MET A 435 23.26 -6.18 3.06
N ILE A 436 23.00 -5.67 4.26
CA ILE A 436 22.51 -4.30 4.51
C ILE A 436 23.41 -3.59 5.54
N PRO A 437 23.29 -2.27 5.71
CA PRO A 437 24.00 -1.56 6.76
C PRO A 437 23.73 -2.18 8.14
N TYR A 438 24.78 -2.34 8.92
CA TYR A 438 24.70 -2.91 10.27
C TYR A 438 25.60 -2.11 11.22
N ARG A 439 25.02 -1.65 12.36
CA ARG A 439 25.72 -0.86 13.37
C ARG A 439 26.45 0.37 12.78
N ASP A 440 27.77 0.43 12.91
CA ASP A 440 28.61 1.58 12.50
C ASP A 440 28.57 1.86 10.99
N ASP A 441 28.10 0.92 10.16
CA ASP A 441 27.90 1.19 8.73
C ASP A 441 26.94 2.36 8.51
N PHE A 442 25.92 2.51 9.36
CA PHE A 442 24.96 3.61 9.29
C PHE A 442 25.58 4.99 9.58
N ALA A 443 26.66 5.05 10.38
CA ALA A 443 27.33 6.32 10.70
C ALA A 443 27.94 7.01 9.47
N HIS A 444 28.21 6.24 8.41
CA HIS A 444 28.81 6.75 7.18
C HIS A 444 27.80 7.16 6.11
N ILE A 445 26.52 6.88 6.33
CA ILE A 445 25.43 7.26 5.39
C ILE A 445 25.01 8.70 5.72
N ASN A 446 25.50 9.64 4.91
CA ASN A 446 25.33 11.09 5.12
C ASN A 446 24.64 11.77 3.92
N ILE A 447 23.84 11.03 3.17
CA ILE A 447 23.00 11.52 2.07
C ILE A 447 21.54 11.65 2.52
N PRO A 448 20.74 12.52 1.87
CA PRO A 448 19.31 12.57 2.10
C PRO A 448 18.61 11.24 1.82
N VAL A 449 17.71 10.85 2.72
CA VAL A 449 16.90 9.63 2.62
C VAL A 449 15.43 9.98 2.81
N LEU A 450 14.60 9.63 1.82
CA LEU A 450 13.15 9.58 1.97
C LEU A 450 12.73 8.14 2.19
N THR A 451 11.99 7.88 3.26
CA THR A 451 11.38 6.60 3.54
C THR A 451 9.86 6.75 3.54
N THR A 452 9.17 5.98 2.70
CA THR A 452 7.71 5.91 2.67
C THR A 452 7.25 4.49 3.02
N THR A 453 6.21 4.37 3.86
CA THR A 453 5.62 3.08 4.27
C THR A 453 4.18 3.30 4.75
N GLY A 454 3.51 2.27 5.21
CA GLY A 454 2.14 2.35 5.70
C GLY A 454 1.86 1.51 6.92
N TYR A 455 0.78 1.82 7.64
CA TYR A 455 0.32 1.04 8.80
C TYR A 455 -0.15 -0.38 8.42
N TYR A 456 -0.39 -0.60 7.13
CA TYR A 456 -0.86 -1.86 6.55
C TYR A 456 0.13 -2.44 5.54
N ASP A 457 1.37 -1.97 5.60
CA ASP A 457 2.49 -2.43 4.78
C ASP A 457 3.19 -3.60 5.46
N SER A 458 3.30 -4.74 4.77
CA SER A 458 4.01 -5.92 5.28
C SER A 458 5.49 -5.63 5.54
N ASN A 459 6.05 -4.64 4.85
CA ASN A 459 7.45 -4.23 4.93
C ASN A 459 7.73 -3.07 5.92
N GLU A 460 6.71 -2.57 6.62
CA GLU A 460 6.86 -1.49 7.61
C GLU A 460 8.00 -1.76 8.61
N ALA A 461 8.11 -3.01 9.11
CA ALA A 461 9.16 -3.37 10.07
C ALA A 461 10.57 -3.19 9.51
N GLY A 462 10.77 -3.43 8.21
CA GLY A 462 12.05 -3.15 7.53
C GLY A 462 12.32 -1.65 7.40
N ALA A 463 11.33 -0.87 6.97
CA ALA A 463 11.42 0.59 6.88
C ALA A 463 11.77 1.23 8.23
N LEU A 464 11.09 0.80 9.31
CA LEU A 464 11.34 1.28 10.67
C LEU A 464 12.68 0.79 11.23
N TYR A 465 13.16 -0.38 10.83
CA TYR A 465 14.51 -0.85 11.17
C TYR A 465 15.57 0.11 10.64
N TYR A 466 15.55 0.42 9.33
CA TYR A 466 16.51 1.35 8.72
C TYR A 466 16.42 2.74 9.35
N LEU A 467 15.23 3.27 9.56
CA LEU A 467 15.03 4.56 10.21
C LEU A 467 15.64 4.60 11.62
N THR A 468 15.32 3.59 12.42
CA THR A 468 15.73 3.54 13.83
C THR A 468 17.25 3.35 13.97
N GLU A 469 17.83 2.43 13.20
CA GLU A 469 19.28 2.18 13.25
C GLU A 469 20.07 3.35 12.63
N HIS A 470 19.57 3.98 11.56
CA HIS A 470 20.24 5.14 10.99
C HIS A 470 20.32 6.29 12.01
N TYR A 471 19.22 6.65 12.67
CA TYR A 471 19.26 7.69 13.72
C TYR A 471 20.03 7.26 14.97
N ARG A 472 20.08 5.98 15.28
CA ARG A 472 20.84 5.46 16.41
C ARG A 472 22.35 5.66 16.25
N TYR A 473 22.88 5.42 15.04
CA TYR A 473 24.31 5.51 14.74
C TYR A 473 24.71 6.84 14.11
N ASN A 474 23.76 7.60 13.56
CA ASN A 474 23.94 8.93 13.01
C ASN A 474 22.76 9.83 13.42
N SER A 475 22.86 10.47 14.59
CA SER A 475 21.80 11.36 15.08
C SER A 475 21.56 12.60 14.19
N GLY A 476 22.54 12.95 13.35
CA GLY A 476 22.46 14.03 12.36
C GLY A 476 21.98 13.60 10.97
N ALA A 477 21.56 12.34 10.79
CA ALA A 477 21.10 11.86 9.51
C ALA A 477 19.96 12.71 8.93
N ASP A 478 20.04 12.99 7.63
CA ASP A 478 18.95 13.62 6.87
C ASP A 478 18.03 12.51 6.32
N GLN A 479 17.26 11.91 7.23
CA GLN A 479 16.26 10.92 6.86
C GLN A 479 14.85 11.40 7.24
N THR A 480 13.92 11.29 6.32
CA THR A 480 12.52 11.67 6.50
C THR A 480 11.64 10.43 6.32
N LEU A 481 10.76 10.17 7.26
CA LEU A 481 9.68 9.18 7.16
C LEU A 481 8.38 9.86 6.76
N LEU A 482 7.69 9.28 5.79
CA LEU A 482 6.28 9.51 5.50
C LEU A 482 5.52 8.20 5.70
N ILE A 483 4.50 8.22 6.56
CA ILE A 483 3.69 7.04 6.87
C ILE A 483 2.21 7.39 6.98
N GLY A 484 1.36 6.55 6.41
CA GLY A 484 -0.09 6.73 6.41
C GLY A 484 -0.84 5.40 6.29
N PRO A 485 -2.14 5.43 5.99
CA PRO A 485 -2.96 4.23 5.79
C PRO A 485 -2.70 3.60 4.42
N TYR A 486 -1.48 3.15 4.21
CA TYR A 486 -0.99 2.56 2.96
C TYR A 486 -0.62 1.10 3.15
N ASP A 487 -0.75 0.30 2.09
CA ASP A 487 -0.16 -1.02 1.94
C ASP A 487 1.16 -0.94 1.14
N GLU A 488 1.79 -2.07 0.89
CA GLU A 488 3.08 -2.16 0.19
C GLU A 488 3.04 -1.68 -1.26
N VAL A 489 1.86 -1.69 -1.90
CA VAL A 489 1.69 -1.33 -3.32
C VAL A 489 1.06 0.06 -3.53
N ALA A 490 0.77 0.78 -2.46
CA ALA A 490 0.10 2.08 -2.54
C ALA A 490 0.90 3.13 -3.34
N ILE A 491 2.23 3.02 -3.33
CA ILE A 491 3.11 3.92 -4.07
C ILE A 491 3.02 3.68 -5.56
N GLU A 492 2.95 2.44 -6.00
CA GLU A 492 2.82 2.10 -7.41
C GLU A 492 1.45 2.44 -8.00
N ARG A 493 0.39 2.23 -7.21
CA ARG A 493 -0.98 2.35 -7.71
C ARG A 493 -1.52 3.78 -7.77
N GLY A 494 -0.81 4.75 -7.21
CA GLY A 494 -1.28 6.13 -7.08
C GLY A 494 -2.30 6.32 -5.95
N PRO A 495 -3.02 7.46 -5.91
CA PRO A 495 -3.87 7.82 -4.78
C PRO A 495 -4.93 6.76 -4.46
N LEU A 496 -4.87 6.18 -3.26
CA LEU A 496 -5.75 5.11 -2.81
C LEU A 496 -6.93 5.69 -2.02
N LYS A 497 -8.16 5.47 -2.49
CA LYS A 497 -9.38 5.96 -1.82
C LYS A 497 -9.98 4.93 -0.87
N VAL A 498 -9.76 3.66 -1.12
CA VAL A 498 -10.28 2.55 -0.31
C VAL A 498 -9.18 1.53 -0.11
N LEU A 499 -8.90 1.17 1.13
CA LEU A 499 -7.94 0.14 1.50
C LEU A 499 -8.67 -0.98 2.24
N GLN A 500 -8.80 -2.16 1.65
CA GLN A 500 -9.39 -3.35 2.28
C GLN A 500 -10.71 -3.06 3.04
N GLY A 501 -11.62 -2.31 2.39
CA GLY A 501 -12.90 -1.89 2.94
C GLY A 501 -12.88 -0.62 3.81
N TYR A 502 -11.70 -0.10 4.16
CA TYR A 502 -11.56 1.18 4.86
C TYR A 502 -11.57 2.35 3.88
N GLN A 503 -12.43 3.35 4.11
CA GLN A 503 -12.40 4.60 3.36
C GLN A 503 -11.21 5.42 3.86
N VAL A 504 -10.20 5.58 3.01
CA VAL A 504 -8.98 6.34 3.34
C VAL A 504 -9.35 7.81 3.54
N ASP A 505 -8.85 8.40 4.60
CA ASP A 505 -9.04 9.82 4.90
C ASP A 505 -8.56 10.68 3.74
N SER A 506 -9.31 11.70 3.36
CA SER A 506 -9.03 12.49 2.16
C SER A 506 -7.66 13.17 2.19
N ALA A 507 -7.15 13.50 3.38
CA ALA A 507 -5.80 14.04 3.56
C ALA A 507 -4.69 13.05 3.15
N ALA A 508 -4.96 11.74 3.23
CA ALA A 508 -4.02 10.68 2.86
C ALA A 508 -4.17 10.21 1.39
N VAL A 509 -5.16 10.72 0.66
CA VAL A 509 -5.33 10.41 -0.77
C VAL A 509 -4.38 11.31 -1.58
N ILE A 510 -3.10 10.95 -1.59
CA ILE A 510 -2.02 11.69 -2.26
C ILE A 510 -1.26 10.82 -3.26
N ASP A 511 -0.64 11.45 -4.25
CA ASP A 511 0.26 10.77 -5.18
C ASP A 511 1.67 10.71 -4.58
N LEU A 512 2.04 9.51 -4.10
CA LEU A 512 3.33 9.27 -3.45
C LEU A 512 4.51 9.25 -4.45
N ARG A 513 4.26 8.85 -5.73
CA ARG A 513 5.29 8.85 -6.76
C ARG A 513 5.71 10.27 -7.10
N GLU A 514 4.74 11.12 -7.31
CA GLU A 514 5.02 12.52 -7.62
C GLU A 514 5.64 13.27 -6.43
N LEU A 515 5.23 12.96 -5.20
CA LEU A 515 5.89 13.50 -4.00
C LEU A 515 7.38 13.09 -3.96
N ARG A 516 7.71 11.87 -4.40
CA ARG A 516 9.09 11.39 -4.55
C ARG A 516 9.85 12.22 -5.60
N TYR A 517 9.24 12.52 -6.76
CA TYR A 517 9.89 13.37 -7.77
C TYR A 517 10.10 14.80 -7.29
N GLN A 518 9.15 15.41 -6.61
CA GLN A 518 9.31 16.73 -5.99
C GLN A 518 10.44 16.74 -4.95
N TRP A 519 10.55 15.66 -4.17
CA TRP A 519 11.64 15.52 -3.22
C TRP A 519 12.99 15.42 -3.93
N PHE A 520 13.12 14.63 -5.00
CA PHE A 520 14.33 14.59 -5.82
C PHE A 520 14.63 15.94 -6.48
N ASP A 521 13.62 16.63 -6.97
CA ASP A 521 13.79 17.96 -7.56
C ASP A 521 14.38 18.97 -6.57
N SER A 522 14.02 18.88 -5.30
CA SER A 522 14.61 19.70 -4.25
C SER A 522 16.11 19.45 -4.04
N ILE A 523 16.58 18.23 -4.32
CA ILE A 523 17.99 17.83 -4.15
C ILE A 523 18.79 18.10 -5.43
N PHE A 524 18.26 17.74 -6.59
CA PHE A 524 19.00 17.72 -7.86
C PHE A 524 18.81 18.96 -8.72
N LYS A 525 17.65 19.62 -8.61
CA LYS A 525 17.27 20.75 -9.48
C LYS A 525 17.07 22.08 -8.75
N GLY A 526 17.20 22.08 -7.41
CA GLY A 526 16.99 23.28 -6.58
C GLY A 526 15.52 23.67 -6.42
N GLY A 527 14.61 22.73 -6.61
CA GLY A 527 13.19 22.87 -6.29
C GLY A 527 12.93 23.05 -4.80
N ALA A 528 11.70 23.42 -4.43
CA ALA A 528 11.27 23.46 -3.06
C ALA A 528 11.07 22.05 -2.51
N ARG A 529 11.41 21.83 -1.23
CA ARG A 529 11.06 20.59 -0.53
C ARG A 529 9.53 20.45 -0.47
N PRO A 530 8.98 19.25 -0.67
CA PRO A 530 7.53 19.03 -0.56
C PRO A 530 6.98 19.54 0.77
N ALA A 531 5.88 20.31 0.71
CA ALA A 531 5.30 20.95 1.90
C ALA A 531 4.82 19.94 2.96
N LEU A 532 4.51 18.71 2.54
CA LEU A 532 4.12 17.63 3.44
C LEU A 532 5.30 17.10 4.28
N LEU A 533 6.53 17.19 3.78
CA LEU A 533 7.73 16.68 4.47
C LEU A 533 8.33 17.74 5.40
N GLN A 534 7.57 18.12 6.45
CA GLN A 534 7.93 19.24 7.36
C GLN A 534 8.96 18.86 8.41
N ASP A 535 8.96 17.59 8.86
CA ASP A 535 9.83 17.13 9.93
C ASP A 535 10.41 15.75 9.58
N ARG A 536 11.17 15.15 10.48
CA ARG A 536 11.75 13.81 10.33
C ARG A 536 10.68 12.73 10.21
N ILE A 537 9.59 12.87 10.95
CA ILE A 537 8.44 11.93 10.93
C ILE A 537 7.21 12.71 10.51
N ASN A 538 6.61 12.30 9.39
CA ASN A 538 5.38 12.87 8.87
C ASN A 538 4.36 11.73 8.78
N TYR A 539 3.27 11.84 9.52
CA TYR A 539 2.33 10.75 9.69
C TYR A 539 0.88 11.22 9.61
N GLU A 540 0.06 10.44 8.97
CA GLU A 540 -1.39 10.70 8.93
C GLU A 540 -2.07 10.10 10.15
N VAL A 541 -2.96 10.84 10.78
CA VAL A 541 -3.76 10.39 11.93
C VAL A 541 -5.11 9.90 11.43
N MET A 542 -5.24 8.58 11.24
CA MET A 542 -6.47 7.95 10.78
C MET A 542 -7.69 8.34 11.62
N GLY A 543 -8.78 8.70 10.96
CA GLY A 543 -10.01 9.16 11.60
C GLY A 543 -9.94 10.59 12.14
N ALA A 544 -8.78 11.27 12.05
CA ALA A 544 -8.64 12.71 12.24
C ALA A 544 -8.60 13.47 10.91
N ASN A 545 -8.31 12.77 9.81
CA ASN A 545 -8.15 13.32 8.47
C ASN A 545 -7.08 14.44 8.43
N ALA A 546 -5.94 14.22 9.06
CA ALA A 546 -4.90 15.22 9.22
C ALA A 546 -3.50 14.60 9.24
N TRP A 547 -2.55 15.31 8.62
CA TRP A 547 -1.12 15.04 8.75
C TRP A 547 -0.56 15.74 9.97
N GLU A 548 0.26 15.03 10.71
CA GLU A 548 1.02 15.51 11.85
C GLU A 548 2.51 15.31 11.63
N HIS A 549 3.33 16.06 12.34
CA HIS A 549 4.78 16.09 12.15
C HIS A 549 5.50 16.00 13.50
N ALA A 550 6.61 15.27 13.54
CA ALA A 550 7.37 15.08 14.76
C ALA A 550 8.89 14.95 14.47
N PRO A 551 9.76 15.45 15.35
CA PRO A 551 11.22 15.34 15.17
C PRO A 551 11.76 13.93 15.44
N SER A 552 10.96 13.00 15.98
CA SER A 552 11.34 11.62 16.23
C SER A 552 10.10 10.74 16.47
N LEU A 553 10.25 9.42 16.36
CA LEU A 553 9.18 8.46 16.72
C LEU A 553 8.71 8.63 18.18
N ALA A 554 9.62 8.98 19.10
CA ALA A 554 9.26 9.20 20.49
C ALA A 554 8.44 10.49 20.70
N ALA A 555 8.61 11.49 19.84
CA ALA A 555 7.90 12.76 19.92
C ALA A 555 6.51 12.75 19.27
N MET A 556 6.11 11.67 18.60
CA MET A 556 4.76 11.49 18.09
C MET A 556 3.70 11.47 19.20
N ALA A 557 4.10 11.08 20.41
CA ALA A 557 3.26 11.03 21.60
C ALA A 557 3.85 11.89 22.74
N ASN A 558 2.97 12.38 23.60
CA ASN A 558 3.39 13.14 24.82
C ASN A 558 2.93 12.45 26.11
N GLY A 559 2.36 11.24 26.02
CA GLY A 559 1.90 10.44 27.14
C GLY A 559 1.79 8.97 26.77
N SER A 560 1.41 8.16 27.76
CA SER A 560 1.14 6.74 27.56
C SER A 560 -0.08 6.31 28.38
N LEU A 561 -0.85 5.39 27.83
CA LEU A 561 -1.89 4.65 28.55
C LEU A 561 -1.38 3.24 28.82
N ARG A 562 -1.30 2.87 30.10
CA ARG A 562 -0.97 1.51 30.53
C ARG A 562 -2.23 0.71 30.81
N PHE A 563 -2.31 -0.48 30.21
CA PHE A 563 -3.36 -1.44 30.44
C PHE A 563 -2.76 -2.76 30.94
N TYR A 564 -3.25 -3.25 32.08
CA TYR A 564 -2.89 -4.57 32.61
C TYR A 564 -3.86 -5.63 32.09
N LEU A 565 -3.36 -6.87 31.92
CA LEU A 565 -4.15 -7.99 31.48
C LEU A 565 -4.92 -8.59 32.69
N ASP A 566 -6.22 -8.37 32.73
CA ASP A 566 -7.08 -8.90 33.78
C ASP A 566 -7.87 -10.11 33.28
N SER A 567 -7.71 -11.24 33.95
CA SER A 567 -8.39 -12.50 33.62
C SER A 567 -9.78 -12.53 34.17
N GLY A 568 -10.79 -12.68 33.32
CA GLY A 568 -12.16 -12.93 33.72
C GLY A 568 -12.46 -14.41 33.99
N PRO A 569 -13.69 -14.73 34.42
CA PRO A 569 -14.10 -16.12 34.71
C PRO A 569 -14.21 -16.98 33.43
N SER A 570 -14.32 -16.38 32.24
CA SER A 570 -14.31 -17.05 30.96
C SER A 570 -13.35 -16.33 29.97
N ILE A 571 -13.00 -16.99 28.88
CA ILE A 571 -12.09 -16.44 27.84
C ILE A 571 -12.60 -15.13 27.25
N ASP A 572 -13.91 -14.98 27.12
CA ASP A 572 -14.57 -13.77 26.56
C ASP A 572 -14.69 -12.64 27.59
N SER A 573 -14.32 -12.89 28.84
CA SER A 573 -14.46 -11.90 29.92
C SER A 573 -13.14 -11.26 30.33
N ASN A 574 -12.04 -11.52 29.62
CA ASN A 574 -10.76 -10.87 29.89
C ASN A 574 -10.83 -9.37 29.58
N ARG A 575 -10.15 -8.56 30.39
CA ARG A 575 -10.19 -7.10 30.29
C ARG A 575 -8.79 -6.47 30.21
N LEU A 576 -8.72 -5.34 29.56
CA LEU A 576 -7.63 -4.37 29.68
C LEU A 576 -8.00 -3.36 30.76
N VAL A 577 -7.29 -3.34 31.86
CA VAL A 577 -7.61 -2.48 33.00
C VAL A 577 -6.47 -1.50 33.31
N ALA A 578 -6.82 -0.25 33.63
CA ALA A 578 -5.81 0.79 33.92
C ALA A 578 -5.04 0.55 35.24
N LYS A 579 -5.56 -0.24 36.14
CA LYS A 579 -4.92 -0.60 37.41
C LYS A 579 -4.87 -2.12 37.59
N MET A 580 -3.70 -2.62 37.87
CA MET A 580 -3.51 -4.03 38.16
C MET A 580 -4.40 -4.48 39.34
N ARG A 581 -5.24 -5.50 39.12
CA ARG A 581 -6.13 -6.05 40.16
C ARG A 581 -5.43 -7.12 40.99
N SER A 582 -4.65 -7.97 40.33
CA SER A 582 -3.90 -9.04 40.98
C SER A 582 -2.69 -9.46 40.17
N ASN A 583 -1.55 -9.60 40.78
CA ASN A 583 -0.35 -10.14 40.15
C ASN A 583 -0.29 -11.67 40.17
N LEU A 584 -1.26 -12.36 40.83
CA LEU A 584 -1.34 -13.80 40.92
C LEU A 584 -2.46 -14.40 40.06
N ALA A 585 -3.49 -13.61 39.73
CA ALA A 585 -4.50 -14.00 38.75
C ALA A 585 -3.87 -14.17 37.38
N PHE A 586 -4.38 -15.10 36.60
CA PHE A 586 -3.83 -15.37 35.26
C PHE A 586 -4.90 -15.86 34.28
N ALA A 587 -4.77 -15.48 33.03
CA ALA A 587 -5.48 -16.09 31.92
C ALA A 587 -4.74 -17.36 31.46
N ARG A 588 -5.51 -18.41 31.15
CA ARG A 588 -4.96 -19.70 30.66
C ARG A 588 -5.07 -19.76 29.15
N GLN A 589 -3.99 -20.22 28.53
CA GLN A 589 -3.98 -20.55 27.10
C GLN A 589 -3.41 -21.94 26.90
N THR A 590 -4.04 -22.73 26.05
CA THR A 590 -3.56 -24.06 25.69
C THR A 590 -3.60 -24.18 24.17
N VAL A 591 -2.48 -24.59 23.56
CA VAL A 591 -2.35 -24.81 22.13
C VAL A 591 -1.88 -26.23 21.86
N ASN A 592 -2.69 -26.99 21.13
CA ASN A 592 -2.35 -28.36 20.77
C ASN A 592 -1.71 -28.36 19.36
N PHE A 593 -0.39 -28.48 19.31
CA PHE A 593 0.34 -28.54 18.05
C PHE A 593 0.17 -29.89 17.32
N ALA A 594 -0.34 -30.93 17.95
CA ALA A 594 -0.65 -32.17 17.24
C ALA A 594 -1.99 -32.11 16.48
N ASP A 595 -2.90 -31.20 16.85
CA ASP A 595 -4.15 -30.99 16.14
C ASP A 595 -3.89 -30.24 14.85
N ARG A 596 -4.37 -30.78 13.73
CA ARG A 596 -4.24 -30.22 12.37
C ARG A 596 -5.61 -29.97 11.72
N SER A 597 -6.69 -30.08 12.48
CA SER A 597 -8.05 -29.83 12.00
C SER A 597 -8.28 -28.40 11.52
N ASP A 598 -7.41 -27.47 11.96
CA ASP A 598 -7.41 -26.05 11.63
C ASP A 598 -6.58 -25.68 10.39
N ALA A 599 -6.14 -26.64 9.59
CA ALA A 599 -5.31 -26.42 8.40
C ALA A 599 -5.91 -25.44 7.38
N GLY A 600 -7.23 -25.34 7.33
CA GLY A 600 -7.95 -24.43 6.44
C GLY A 600 -8.16 -23.02 7.00
N TRP A 601 -7.71 -22.73 8.23
CA TRP A 601 -7.86 -21.42 8.80
C TRP A 601 -6.90 -20.41 8.15
N SER A 602 -7.40 -19.23 7.81
CA SER A 602 -6.60 -18.08 7.38
C SER A 602 -7.15 -16.79 7.99
N PRO A 603 -6.31 -15.79 8.26
CA PRO A 603 -6.77 -14.48 8.69
C PRO A 603 -7.60 -13.81 7.59
N THR A 604 -8.53 -12.92 7.98
CA THR A 604 -9.18 -12.04 7.02
C THR A 604 -8.23 -10.92 6.58
N SER A 605 -8.35 -10.50 5.33
CA SER A 605 -7.66 -9.31 4.80
C SER A 605 -8.40 -8.01 5.11
N ASP A 606 -9.68 -8.07 5.53
CA ASP A 606 -10.48 -6.87 5.76
C ASP A 606 -9.97 -6.08 6.97
N LEU A 607 -9.82 -4.76 6.81
CA LEU A 607 -9.47 -3.86 7.91
C LEU A 607 -10.65 -3.60 8.84
N ILE A 608 -11.87 -3.67 8.31
CA ILE A 608 -13.11 -3.51 9.06
C ILE A 608 -13.83 -4.85 9.09
N SER A 609 -14.13 -5.38 10.28
CA SER A 609 -14.78 -6.67 10.44
C SER A 609 -15.85 -6.65 11.52
N LYS A 610 -16.82 -7.56 11.45
CA LYS A 610 -17.84 -7.76 12.49
C LYS A 610 -17.32 -8.58 13.68
N ASN A 611 -16.26 -9.34 13.45
CA ASN A 611 -15.67 -10.22 14.47
C ASN A 611 -14.15 -10.21 14.33
N VAL A 612 -13.45 -10.39 15.44
CA VAL A 612 -12.02 -10.69 15.43
C VAL A 612 -11.86 -12.18 15.18
N PRO A 613 -11.17 -12.58 14.09
CA PRO A 613 -10.95 -14.01 13.81
C PRO A 613 -9.96 -14.59 14.81
N LEU A 614 -10.48 -15.31 15.83
CA LEU A 614 -9.67 -15.90 16.87
C LEU A 614 -9.20 -17.29 16.45
N HIS A 615 -7.88 -17.51 16.56
CA HIS A 615 -7.25 -18.80 16.35
C HIS A 615 -6.05 -18.97 17.29
N ASN A 616 -6.19 -19.84 18.30
CA ASN A 616 -5.19 -20.00 19.36
C ASN A 616 -4.86 -18.68 20.09
N GLN A 617 -5.87 -17.84 20.35
CA GLN A 617 -5.71 -16.46 20.81
C GLN A 617 -6.62 -16.17 22.00
N LEU A 618 -6.20 -15.20 22.82
CA LEU A 618 -6.98 -14.58 23.89
C LEU A 618 -7.29 -13.14 23.51
N THR A 619 -8.51 -12.69 23.82
CA THR A 619 -8.94 -11.31 23.61
C THR A 619 -9.04 -10.59 24.94
N PHE A 620 -8.50 -9.38 25.02
CA PHE A 620 -8.59 -8.49 26.17
C PHE A 620 -9.21 -7.17 25.71
N VAL A 621 -10.27 -6.70 26.37
CA VAL A 621 -11.07 -5.54 25.94
C VAL A 621 -11.05 -4.47 27.03
N SER A 622 -10.77 -3.22 26.66
CA SER A 622 -10.81 -2.07 27.58
C SER A 622 -12.24 -1.67 27.94
N GLU A 623 -12.41 -0.86 28.98
CA GLU A 623 -13.62 -0.09 29.14
C GLU A 623 -13.78 0.88 27.95
N PRO A 624 -15.03 1.30 27.63
CA PRO A 624 -15.26 2.31 26.62
C PRO A 624 -14.53 3.61 26.93
N LEU A 625 -13.91 4.22 25.91
CA LEU A 625 -13.20 5.48 26.04
C LEU A 625 -14.20 6.64 26.34
N ALA A 626 -13.93 7.37 27.40
CA ALA A 626 -14.81 8.49 27.80
C ALA A 626 -14.77 9.68 26.82
N GLN A 627 -13.69 9.82 26.09
CA GLN A 627 -13.46 10.88 25.08
C GLN A 627 -12.62 10.34 23.93
N PRO A 628 -12.63 10.99 22.76
CA PRO A 628 -11.75 10.63 21.68
C PRO A 628 -10.29 10.62 22.16
N THR A 629 -9.53 9.59 21.78
CA THR A 629 -8.15 9.41 22.22
C THR A 629 -7.27 9.17 21.02
N GLU A 630 -6.25 9.99 20.87
CA GLU A 630 -5.30 9.87 19.79
C GLU A 630 -4.12 9.01 20.21
N ILE A 631 -3.91 7.90 19.50
CA ILE A 631 -2.79 6.99 19.71
C ILE A 631 -1.79 7.18 18.57
N ASN A 632 -0.49 7.40 18.90
CA ASN A 632 0.54 7.69 17.90
C ASN A 632 1.86 7.06 18.33
N GLY A 633 2.37 6.10 17.56
CA GLY A 633 3.70 5.54 17.76
C GLY A 633 3.73 4.03 17.91
N LEU A 634 4.84 3.54 18.43
CA LEU A 634 5.10 2.11 18.66
C LEU A 634 4.62 1.70 20.06
N PHE A 635 3.71 0.76 20.13
CA PHE A 635 3.29 0.21 21.42
C PHE A 635 4.39 -0.70 22.03
N SER A 636 4.36 -0.88 23.34
CA SER A 636 5.30 -1.72 24.07
C SER A 636 4.62 -2.39 25.26
N GLY A 637 5.31 -3.27 25.95
CA GLY A 637 4.75 -3.90 27.12
C GLY A 637 5.65 -4.91 27.78
N LEU A 638 5.08 -5.60 28.74
CA LEU A 638 5.69 -6.71 29.47
C LEU A 638 4.72 -7.89 29.54
N LEU A 639 5.16 -9.04 29.14
CA LEU A 639 4.46 -10.31 29.37
C LEU A 639 5.06 -11.01 30.60
N ASP A 640 4.28 -11.26 31.63
CA ASP A 640 4.64 -12.02 32.81
C ASP A 640 3.88 -13.36 32.76
N PHE A 641 4.60 -14.46 32.65
CA PHE A 641 3.99 -15.75 32.33
C PHE A 641 4.74 -16.94 32.89
N THR A 642 4.06 -18.09 32.90
CA THR A 642 4.68 -19.42 32.97
C THR A 642 4.32 -20.20 31.73
N VAL A 643 5.27 -20.96 31.19
CA VAL A 643 5.08 -21.82 30.03
C VAL A 643 5.76 -23.17 30.28
N ASN A 644 5.20 -24.25 29.73
CA ASN A 644 5.76 -25.61 29.89
C ASN A 644 6.75 -26.02 28.79
N LYS A 645 7.12 -25.08 27.92
CA LYS A 645 8.04 -25.28 26.78
C LYS A 645 9.21 -24.31 26.88
N MET A 646 10.28 -24.57 26.13
CA MET A 646 11.50 -23.74 26.12
C MET A 646 11.50 -22.60 25.09
N ASP A 647 10.48 -22.55 24.24
CA ASP A 647 10.28 -21.46 23.27
C ASP A 647 8.81 -21.38 22.86
N MET A 648 8.40 -20.25 22.26
CA MET A 648 7.09 -20.04 21.65
C MET A 648 7.10 -18.82 20.74
N ASP A 649 6.20 -18.80 19.76
CA ASP A 649 6.02 -17.71 18.84
C ASP A 649 4.74 -16.93 19.20
N ILE A 650 4.91 -15.67 19.58
CA ILE A 650 3.86 -14.81 20.14
C ILE A 650 3.38 -13.82 19.07
N THR A 651 2.06 -13.61 19.01
CA THR A 651 1.42 -12.64 18.11
C THR A 651 0.56 -11.67 18.93
N ILE A 652 0.69 -10.37 18.64
CA ILE A 652 -0.13 -9.30 19.22
C ILE A 652 -0.76 -8.50 18.10
N ALA A 653 -2.10 -8.39 18.11
CA ALA A 653 -2.84 -7.50 17.24
C ALA A 653 -3.68 -6.52 18.07
N LEU A 654 -3.84 -5.30 17.59
CA LEU A 654 -4.66 -4.29 18.24
C LEU A 654 -5.80 -3.87 17.31
N TYR A 655 -6.97 -3.65 17.92
CA TYR A 655 -8.18 -3.20 17.22
C TYR A 655 -8.85 -2.08 17.99
N GLU A 656 -9.51 -1.19 17.27
CA GLU A 656 -10.58 -0.35 17.80
C GLU A 656 -11.89 -1.07 17.60
N ARG A 657 -12.63 -1.35 18.68
CA ARG A 657 -14.02 -1.79 18.62
C ARG A 657 -14.92 -0.58 18.72
N LEU A 658 -15.61 -0.26 17.63
CA LEU A 658 -16.52 0.86 17.55
C LEU A 658 -17.79 0.64 18.40
N ALA A 659 -18.50 1.70 18.75
CA ALA A 659 -19.81 1.63 19.41
C ALA A 659 -20.85 0.86 18.57
N SER A 660 -20.70 0.79 17.24
CA SER A 660 -21.51 -0.04 16.33
C SER A 660 -21.29 -1.54 16.54
N GLY A 661 -20.20 -1.94 17.21
CA GLY A 661 -19.75 -3.31 17.37
C GLY A 661 -18.74 -3.76 16.33
N ASP A 662 -18.44 -2.95 15.31
CA ASP A 662 -17.43 -3.24 14.30
C ASP A 662 -16.02 -3.10 14.87
N TYR A 663 -15.08 -3.86 14.32
CA TYR A 663 -13.66 -3.81 14.66
C TYR A 663 -12.87 -3.19 13.53
N ILE A 664 -12.00 -2.23 13.85
CA ILE A 664 -11.01 -1.67 12.93
C ILE A 664 -9.63 -2.15 13.38
N ARG A 665 -8.90 -2.81 12.50
CA ARG A 665 -7.52 -3.23 12.75
C ARG A 665 -6.62 -2.00 12.75
N LEU A 666 -5.71 -1.87 13.72
CA LEU A 666 -4.87 -0.67 13.87
C LEU A 666 -3.59 -0.74 13.03
N PHE A 667 -3.14 -1.92 12.66
CA PHE A 667 -2.00 -2.20 11.78
C PHE A 667 -2.09 -3.61 11.22
N ASP A 668 -1.46 -3.87 10.10
CA ASP A 668 -1.34 -5.20 9.48
C ASP A 668 0.02 -5.33 8.77
N PRO A 669 0.70 -6.49 8.88
CA PRO A 669 0.38 -7.70 9.64
C PRO A 669 0.51 -7.52 11.17
N PRO A 670 -0.03 -8.44 11.97
CA PRO A 670 0.13 -8.41 13.42
C PRO A 670 1.60 -8.41 13.86
N TYR A 671 1.91 -7.74 14.97
CA TYR A 671 3.23 -7.83 15.57
C TYR A 671 3.48 -9.25 16.07
N THR A 672 4.44 -9.93 15.43
CA THR A 672 4.75 -11.33 15.73
C THR A 672 6.23 -11.48 16.01
N PHE A 673 6.58 -12.26 17.04
CA PHE A 673 7.98 -12.49 17.40
C PHE A 673 8.18 -13.84 18.11
N ARG A 674 9.35 -14.43 17.89
CA ARG A 674 9.80 -15.61 18.62
C ARG A 674 10.36 -15.20 19.98
N ALA A 675 9.83 -15.77 21.06
CA ALA A 675 10.16 -15.39 22.42
C ALA A 675 11.66 -15.50 22.72
N SER A 676 12.33 -16.53 22.20
CA SER A 676 13.77 -16.71 22.39
C SER A 676 14.66 -15.68 21.70
N TYR A 677 14.14 -14.89 20.75
CA TYR A 677 14.84 -13.79 20.08
C TYR A 677 14.35 -12.38 20.46
N ALA A 678 13.39 -12.27 21.37
CA ALA A 678 12.76 -11.01 21.72
C ALA A 678 13.73 -9.96 22.30
N GLN A 679 14.79 -10.40 23.00
CA GLN A 679 15.80 -9.52 23.58
C GLN A 679 16.97 -9.23 22.64
N ASP A 680 17.37 -10.22 21.84
CA ASP A 680 18.48 -10.12 20.88
C ASP A 680 18.19 -11.03 19.68
N ARG A 681 17.94 -10.43 18.52
CA ARG A 681 17.68 -11.17 17.30
C ARG A 681 18.90 -11.94 16.75
N SER A 682 20.08 -11.63 17.26
CA SER A 682 21.34 -12.29 16.85
C SER A 682 21.66 -13.52 17.72
N HIS A 683 21.12 -13.61 18.92
CA HIS A 683 21.39 -14.69 19.85
C HIS A 683 20.09 -15.22 20.49
N ARG A 684 19.93 -16.52 20.45
CA ARG A 684 18.77 -17.20 20.99
C ARG A 684 18.87 -17.37 22.51
N HIS A 685 17.87 -16.90 23.24
CA HIS A 685 17.73 -17.03 24.69
C HIS A 685 16.50 -17.86 25.02
N LEU A 686 16.67 -19.15 25.31
CA LEU A 686 15.56 -20.07 25.58
C LEU A 686 14.81 -19.68 26.83
N LEU A 687 13.50 -19.91 26.83
CA LEU A 687 12.63 -19.77 27.97
C LEU A 687 12.90 -20.90 29.00
N LYS A 688 12.60 -20.63 30.27
CA LYS A 688 12.70 -21.61 31.36
C LYS A 688 11.35 -22.28 31.54
N ALA A 689 11.24 -23.52 31.11
CA ALA A 689 10.01 -24.30 31.22
C ALA A 689 9.56 -24.48 32.67
N GLY A 690 8.31 -24.13 32.96
CA GLY A 690 7.70 -24.25 34.29
C GLY A 690 8.00 -23.10 35.27
N GLU A 691 8.98 -22.24 34.97
CA GLU A 691 9.29 -21.07 35.79
C GLU A 691 8.46 -19.85 35.40
N ARG A 692 8.11 -18.99 36.36
CA ARG A 692 7.53 -17.68 36.10
C ARG A 692 8.63 -16.74 35.64
N GLN A 693 8.40 -16.08 34.51
CA GLN A 693 9.38 -15.21 33.86
C GLN A 693 8.72 -14.03 33.18
N GLN A 694 9.49 -12.99 32.91
CA GLN A 694 9.03 -11.75 32.29
C GLN A 694 9.75 -11.51 30.98
N LEU A 695 8.99 -11.10 29.97
CA LEU A 695 9.49 -10.78 28.64
C LEU A 695 8.98 -9.39 28.24
N GLY A 696 9.90 -8.42 28.17
CA GLY A 696 9.60 -7.10 27.61
C GLY A 696 9.53 -7.16 26.10
N PHE A 697 8.63 -6.40 25.51
CA PHE A 697 8.51 -6.26 24.06
C PHE A 697 8.29 -4.81 23.63
N ARG A 698 8.70 -4.49 22.44
CA ARG A 698 8.39 -3.25 21.74
C ARG A 698 8.01 -3.58 20.30
N SER A 699 6.88 -3.05 19.85
CA SER A 699 6.38 -3.27 18.49
C SER A 699 7.34 -2.70 17.45
N ASP A 700 7.41 -3.36 16.31
CA ASP A 700 7.95 -2.86 15.05
C ASP A 700 6.82 -2.41 14.10
N ARG A 701 5.60 -2.24 14.65
CA ARG A 701 4.39 -1.74 13.98
C ARG A 701 3.98 -0.42 14.60
N LEU A 702 3.97 0.62 13.78
CA LEU A 702 3.52 1.95 14.16
C LEU A 702 2.02 2.05 13.93
N THR A 703 1.33 2.75 14.80
CA THR A 703 -0.06 3.10 14.59
C THR A 703 -0.28 4.58 14.87
N SER A 704 -1.14 5.21 14.07
CA SER A 704 -1.60 6.56 14.31
C SER A 704 -3.08 6.64 14.00
N ARG A 705 -3.90 6.82 15.06
CA ARG A 705 -5.35 6.85 14.92
C ARG A 705 -6.01 7.61 16.06
N ARG A 706 -7.04 8.39 15.73
CA ARG A 706 -7.97 8.98 16.68
C ARG A 706 -9.10 8.00 16.96
N LEU A 707 -9.01 7.28 18.08
CA LEU A 707 -10.06 6.39 18.57
C LEU A 707 -11.29 7.21 18.96
N GLN A 708 -12.48 6.71 18.65
CA GLN A 708 -13.74 7.39 18.91
C GLN A 708 -14.12 7.36 20.40
N ALA A 709 -14.87 8.37 20.88
CA ALA A 709 -15.52 8.28 22.18
C ALA A 709 -16.53 7.11 22.18
N GLY A 710 -16.57 6.33 23.26
CA GLY A 710 -17.40 5.13 23.37
C GLY A 710 -16.83 3.89 22.69
N SER A 711 -15.77 4.00 21.90
CA SER A 711 -15.05 2.83 21.38
C SER A 711 -14.16 2.18 22.45
N GLN A 712 -13.70 0.98 22.17
CA GLN A 712 -12.87 0.17 23.08
C GLN A 712 -11.57 -0.23 22.37
N LEU A 713 -10.45 -0.21 23.09
CA LEU A 713 -9.23 -0.85 22.65
C LEU A 713 -9.32 -2.36 22.89
N VAL A 714 -8.96 -3.13 21.88
CA VAL A 714 -8.94 -4.58 21.94
C VAL A 714 -7.55 -5.09 21.63
N MET A 715 -6.96 -5.86 22.54
CA MET A 715 -5.72 -6.58 22.34
C MET A 715 -6.02 -8.05 22.11
N VAL A 716 -5.46 -8.61 21.04
CA VAL A 716 -5.47 -10.04 20.77
C VAL A 716 -4.06 -10.58 21.00
N LEU A 717 -3.93 -11.50 21.96
CA LEU A 717 -2.67 -12.16 22.31
C LEU A 717 -2.73 -13.61 21.86
N GLY A 718 -1.89 -13.99 20.91
CA GLY A 718 -1.92 -15.30 20.27
C GLY A 718 -0.60 -16.04 20.31
N ILE A 719 -0.71 -17.32 20.00
CA ILE A 719 0.43 -18.21 19.70
C ILE A 719 0.34 -18.62 18.25
N ASN A 720 1.45 -18.47 17.52
CA ASN A 720 1.51 -18.85 16.13
C ASN A 720 1.37 -20.37 15.96
N LYS A 721 0.33 -20.77 15.24
CA LYS A 721 0.08 -22.13 14.77
C LYS A 721 -0.72 -22.03 13.47
N ARG A 722 -0.02 -21.73 12.38
CA ARG A 722 -0.62 -21.44 11.07
C ARG A 722 0.03 -22.28 9.98
N ALA A 723 -0.73 -22.59 8.94
CA ALA A 723 -0.25 -23.39 7.82
C ALA A 723 0.79 -22.65 6.95
N ASP A 724 0.77 -21.32 6.93
CA ASP A 724 1.60 -20.43 6.09
C ASP A 724 2.91 -19.97 6.76
N GLN A 725 3.23 -20.50 7.95
CA GLN A 725 4.41 -20.12 8.73
C GLN A 725 5.04 -21.32 9.44
N GLN A 726 6.34 -21.23 9.71
CA GLN A 726 7.03 -22.21 10.54
C GLN A 726 6.36 -22.38 11.90
N ILE A 727 6.23 -23.62 12.37
CA ILE A 727 5.66 -23.94 13.68
C ILE A 727 6.79 -24.22 14.67
N ASN A 728 6.71 -23.56 15.83
CA ASN A 728 7.62 -23.73 16.95
C ASN A 728 6.98 -24.66 17.99
N TYR A 729 7.44 -25.91 18.10
CA TYR A 729 6.93 -26.88 19.07
C TYR A 729 7.52 -26.66 20.46
N GLY A 730 8.53 -25.79 20.58
CA GLY A 730 9.10 -25.33 21.84
C GLY A 730 10.02 -26.31 22.52
N THR A 731 10.70 -27.17 21.77
CA THR A 731 11.65 -28.14 22.36
C THR A 731 12.95 -27.49 22.82
N GLY A 732 13.29 -26.32 22.21
CA GLY A 732 14.59 -25.65 22.38
C GLY A 732 15.64 -26.07 21.36
N ALA A 733 15.37 -27.05 20.49
CA ALA A 733 16.18 -27.39 19.33
C ALA A 733 16.06 -26.32 18.21
N ASP A 734 16.74 -26.51 17.08
CA ASP A 734 16.46 -25.68 15.90
C ASP A 734 14.99 -25.90 15.47
N VAL A 735 14.23 -24.82 15.37
CA VAL A 735 12.80 -24.91 15.05
C VAL A 735 12.54 -25.46 13.65
N SER A 736 13.50 -25.34 12.72
CA SER A 736 13.37 -25.93 11.40
C SER A 736 13.47 -27.46 11.39
N ASP A 737 14.07 -28.06 12.44
CA ASP A 737 14.19 -29.51 12.62
C ASP A 737 13.00 -30.10 13.42
N GLU A 738 12.22 -29.25 14.13
CA GLU A 738 11.08 -29.69 14.91
C GLU A 738 9.94 -30.19 13.99
N SER A 739 9.22 -31.22 14.43
CA SER A 739 8.12 -31.85 13.70
C SER A 739 6.91 -32.13 14.61
N ILE A 740 5.84 -32.69 14.07
CA ILE A 740 4.67 -33.09 14.84
C ILE A 740 5.03 -34.17 15.91
N ALA A 741 6.11 -34.93 15.73
CA ALA A 741 6.59 -35.89 16.73
C ALA A 741 6.99 -35.18 18.05
N ASP A 742 7.35 -33.90 17.98
CA ASP A 742 7.72 -33.07 19.14
C ASP A 742 6.50 -32.49 19.87
N ALA A 743 5.32 -32.63 19.29
CA ALA A 743 4.05 -32.23 19.90
C ALA A 743 3.56 -33.21 20.96
N THR A 744 4.47 -33.81 21.77
CA THR A 744 4.18 -34.82 22.79
C THR A 744 3.25 -34.31 23.89
N SER A 745 3.19 -32.99 24.08
CA SER A 745 2.24 -32.32 24.99
C SER A 745 1.84 -30.95 24.42
N ALA A 746 0.60 -30.56 24.71
CA ALA A 746 0.14 -29.22 24.36
C ALA A 746 0.98 -28.14 25.05
N LEU A 747 1.18 -27.02 24.36
CA LEU A 747 1.72 -25.80 24.96
C LEU A 747 0.69 -25.26 25.95
N LYS A 748 1.11 -25.00 27.20
CA LYS A 748 0.27 -24.47 28.29
C LYS A 748 0.89 -23.23 28.87
N ILE A 749 0.18 -22.10 28.80
CA ILE A 749 0.65 -20.83 29.29
C ILE A 749 -0.30 -20.27 30.33
N ARG A 750 0.26 -19.61 31.36
CA ARG A 750 -0.46 -18.74 32.29
C ARG A 750 0.05 -17.33 32.12
N TRP A 751 -0.80 -16.42 31.62
CA TRP A 751 -0.51 -15.01 31.48
C TRP A 751 -0.96 -14.29 32.73
N TYR A 752 -0.03 -13.79 33.55
CA TYR A 752 -0.34 -13.15 34.82
C TYR A 752 -0.83 -11.73 34.68
N GLY A 753 -1.66 -11.26 35.59
CA GLY A 753 -2.26 -9.93 35.61
C GLY A 753 -1.26 -8.80 35.84
N SER A 754 0.02 -9.09 36.09
CA SER A 754 1.13 -8.12 36.02
C SER A 754 1.65 -7.88 34.62
N SER A 755 1.21 -8.65 33.62
CA SER A 755 1.44 -8.33 32.20
C SER A 755 0.73 -7.02 31.84
N TYR A 756 1.38 -6.18 31.02
CA TYR A 756 0.78 -4.92 30.61
C TYR A 756 1.14 -4.54 29.16
N LEU A 757 0.30 -3.70 28.60
CA LEU A 757 0.44 -3.02 27.32
C LEU A 757 0.53 -1.52 27.56
N ASP A 758 1.54 -0.86 27.01
CA ASP A 758 1.73 0.58 26.98
C ASP A 758 1.42 1.10 25.59
N ILE A 759 0.41 1.95 25.48
CA ILE A 759 -0.01 2.60 24.23
C ILE A 759 0.42 4.07 24.27
N PRO A 760 1.25 4.53 23.35
CA PRO A 760 1.61 5.95 23.27
C PRO A 760 0.40 6.78 22.84
N VAL A 761 0.17 7.91 23.51
CA VAL A 761 -0.97 8.79 23.23
C VAL A 761 -0.50 10.24 23.11
N ARG A 762 -1.21 11.01 22.28
CA ARG A 762 -1.10 12.46 22.19
C ARG A 762 -2.34 13.09 22.84
N ARG A 763 -2.11 14.00 23.80
CA ARG A 763 -3.14 14.73 24.57
C ARG A 763 -3.09 16.19 24.27
#